data_c54448189c9d95be24529fcee6c9c0c7
#
_entry.id   c54448189c9d95be24529fcee6c9c0c7
#
_cell.length_a   1.000
_cell.length_b   1.000
_cell.length_c   1.000
_cell.angle_alpha   90.00
_cell.angle_beta   90.00
_cell.angle_gamma   90.00
#
_symmetry.space_group_name_H-M   'P 1'
#
loop_
_entity.id
_entity.type
_entity.pdbx_description
1 polymer ?
#
loop_
_entity_poly.entity_id
_entity_poly.type
_entity_poly.pdbx_seq_one_letter_code
_entity_poly.pdbx_strand_id
1 'polypeptide(L)'
;MIEWTETRDRLGKATARAAAFFAVMGLVSATGVAAQGDPDRLVAVDTVIVEGNSERIQAQSIVSLFGVQPRAQVTYRDIQRGMKQLLSTGQFSDIVVRARGTSPVVLVIQVEEHPRVRAVRINGLENLSPREVRDTTQLTPGLPFNPQRILDAKAYIRTELAADGIPFVQIDDRVEEVPGEDNEVDIIFDIVEGQRVTIAGMEFIGNQHLSDDELRGAMSIKPEGFWWFRSGSFDELRLGEDLQVKLPQLYSARGYLDFQVLSDTVIVDPTSGKARLVIEVDEGEQYRLGSFTVEGNRRFTAEELEAFFASSEGGVLSSLGFGGGDETQGVEGEIFDAAAFNDAVLAVEEVYRNEGYLYARVTPITNKVPSDNGGPPTIEARWQITEGSPALVNRVTISGNEYTYEWVIRNQVFILPGDVYSQDRVLRSYQNISALGFFETPGPFPDIQPNEEGDVDITFNVVEKQTGSINFGTSVGGGVGLSGFIGYQQPNLFGQAKSGSLRWDFGRYLNSFEASYTDPALFQSLVSGSLTLFNSRDRFFQFSTGRRRRVGTSTRFGFPWPNSRVSRVFMGYGLSQTKYEQFSDSDDTSLFGRPPGVQSQLTFGVTRQTLDHPLFPTSGSRQNLNIEANGGLLGGDGQFTRVLADANWWVPIGGSGLGEGGAPGGVRFALGLTLKAGAVFGDASAFPFDRFWMGGVQFGQNLRGYDETSITPLGYFAERTGGISDIDRLGNAFFSVTAEYALRLSGQIGISLFYDAGNVWRKPGDFDPTRMFRGAGVGLSLVTPFGPIGLDYAYGFDKTTPGWQLHFRMGPGF
;
A
#
# COMPACT_ATOMS: atom_id res chain seq x y z
N MET A 1 0.95 8.23 -54.18
CA MET A 1 0.95 9.63 -54.76
C MET A 1 -0.40 9.80 -55.46
N ILE A 2 -1.50 9.86 -54.77
CA ILE A 2 -2.82 10.30 -55.19
C ILE A 2 -3.65 10.38 -53.90
N GLU A 3 -4.34 11.47 -53.67
CA GLU A 3 -5.19 11.88 -52.52
C GLU A 3 -4.62 12.75 -51.42
N TRP A 4 -4.00 13.85 -51.81
CA TRP A 4 -3.73 14.97 -50.90
C TRP A 4 -4.31 16.32 -51.37
N THR A 5 -5.29 16.33 -52.27
CA THR A 5 -5.85 17.57 -52.83
C THR A 5 -7.27 17.92 -52.36
N GLU A 6 -8.01 16.99 -51.66
CA GLU A 6 -9.37 17.33 -51.21
C GLU A 6 -9.46 17.88 -49.79
N THR A 7 -8.45 17.65 -48.94
CA THR A 7 -8.45 18.14 -47.57
C THR A 7 -8.10 19.62 -47.42
N ARG A 8 -7.46 20.21 -48.43
CA ARG A 8 -7.04 21.62 -48.44
C ARG A 8 -8.19 22.60 -48.71
N ASP A 9 -9.23 22.16 -49.42
CA ASP A 9 -10.39 22.99 -49.77
C ASP A 9 -11.46 23.05 -48.67
N ARG A 10 -11.47 22.11 -47.73
CA ARG A 10 -12.39 22.15 -46.58
C ARG A 10 -11.85 22.99 -45.39
N LEU A 11 -10.54 23.04 -45.21
CA LEU A 11 -9.89 23.92 -44.21
C LEU A 11 -9.94 25.42 -44.64
N GLY A 12 -9.86 25.72 -45.92
CA GLY A 12 -9.96 27.08 -46.44
C GLY A 12 -11.35 27.72 -46.30
N LYS A 13 -12.41 26.92 -46.24
CA LYS A 13 -13.80 27.44 -46.06
C LYS A 13 -14.19 27.56 -44.58
N ALA A 14 -13.54 26.84 -43.67
CA ALA A 14 -13.74 26.95 -42.24
C ALA A 14 -13.04 28.22 -41.66
N THR A 15 -11.81 28.50 -42.14
CA THR A 15 -11.08 29.74 -41.72
C THR A 15 -11.66 31.00 -42.29
N ALA A 16 -12.29 30.98 -43.49
CA ALA A 16 -12.98 32.14 -44.06
C ALA A 16 -14.31 32.48 -43.33
N ARG A 17 -14.99 31.48 -42.74
CA ARG A 17 -16.21 31.71 -41.91
C ARG A 17 -15.89 32.19 -40.50
N ALA A 18 -14.78 31.75 -39.91
CA ALA A 18 -14.31 32.26 -38.62
C ALA A 18 -13.81 33.70 -38.70
N ALA A 19 -13.12 34.08 -39.80
CA ALA A 19 -12.69 35.46 -40.03
C ALA A 19 -13.86 36.45 -40.31
N ALA A 20 -14.94 35.97 -40.95
CA ALA A 20 -16.14 36.78 -41.17
C ALA A 20 -16.96 36.96 -39.88
N PHE A 21 -16.92 36.01 -38.93
CA PHE A 21 -17.58 36.13 -37.63
C PHE A 21 -16.85 37.15 -36.70
N PHE A 22 -15.54 37.21 -36.76
CA PHE A 22 -14.75 38.21 -36.03
C PHE A 22 -14.80 39.63 -36.65
N ALA A 23 -15.04 39.77 -37.94
CA ALA A 23 -15.16 41.07 -38.60
C ALA A 23 -16.53 41.72 -38.41
N VAL A 24 -17.57 40.99 -38.11
CA VAL A 24 -18.91 41.52 -37.80
C VAL A 24 -19.05 41.94 -36.30
N MET A 25 -18.25 41.35 -35.41
CA MET A 25 -18.18 41.77 -34.01
C MET A 25 -17.31 43.01 -33.77
N GLY A 26 -16.53 43.46 -34.78
CA GLY A 26 -15.67 44.65 -34.70
C GLY A 26 -16.31 45.96 -35.12
N LEU A 27 -17.57 45.98 -35.57
CA LEU A 27 -18.20 47.22 -36.16
C LEU A 27 -19.46 47.71 -35.47
N VAL A 28 -19.83 47.21 -34.28
CA VAL A 28 -20.98 47.66 -33.50
C VAL A 28 -20.62 48.20 -32.11
N SER A 29 -19.36 48.54 -31.86
CA SER A 29 -18.93 49.08 -30.57
C SER A 29 -18.14 50.37 -30.69
N ALA A 30 -18.65 51.33 -31.42
CA ALA A 30 -18.07 52.68 -31.44
C ALA A 30 -19.09 53.74 -31.12
N THR A 31 -19.81 53.61 -30.00
CA THR A 31 -20.42 54.71 -29.27
C THR A 31 -20.67 54.30 -27.82
N GLY A 32 -19.71 54.63 -26.98
CA GLY A 32 -19.82 54.46 -25.54
C GLY A 32 -18.44 54.38 -24.90
N VAL A 33 -17.74 55.50 -24.87
CA VAL A 33 -16.63 55.68 -23.94
C VAL A 33 -17.25 55.59 -22.53
N ALA A 34 -17.30 54.36 -21.99
CA ALA A 34 -17.49 54.17 -20.57
C ALA A 34 -16.22 54.66 -19.90
N ALA A 35 -16.26 55.79 -19.22
CA ALA A 35 -15.23 56.21 -18.29
C ALA A 35 -14.93 55.00 -17.40
N GLN A 36 -13.67 54.50 -17.39
CA GLN A 36 -13.18 53.62 -16.36
C GLN A 36 -13.29 54.37 -15.03
N GLY A 37 -14.40 54.17 -14.35
CA GLY A 37 -14.60 54.69 -13.01
C GLY A 37 -13.63 54.00 -12.07
N ASP A 38 -13.20 54.73 -11.07
CA ASP A 38 -12.40 54.20 -9.96
C ASP A 38 -13.01 52.87 -9.47
N PRO A 39 -12.27 51.74 -9.53
CA PRO A 39 -12.77 50.40 -9.15
C PRO A 39 -13.23 50.34 -7.69
N ASP A 40 -12.80 51.26 -6.84
CA ASP A 40 -13.14 51.34 -5.42
C ASP A 40 -14.26 52.39 -5.16
N ARG A 41 -14.88 52.98 -6.18
CA ARG A 41 -16.01 53.89 -6.01
C ARG A 41 -17.20 53.15 -5.44
N LEU A 42 -17.66 53.60 -4.28
CA LEU A 42 -18.85 53.09 -3.61
C LEU A 42 -20.12 53.57 -4.36
N VAL A 43 -20.99 52.62 -4.68
CA VAL A 43 -22.30 52.85 -5.29
C VAL A 43 -23.36 52.31 -4.34
N ALA A 44 -24.34 53.17 -4.00
CA ALA A 44 -25.50 52.78 -3.16
C ALA A 44 -26.47 51.95 -4.01
N VAL A 45 -26.78 50.74 -3.57
CA VAL A 45 -27.73 49.83 -4.23
C VAL A 45 -29.08 49.96 -3.51
N ASP A 46 -30.14 50.24 -4.22
CA ASP A 46 -31.50 50.29 -3.67
C ASP A 46 -32.10 48.87 -3.59
N THR A 47 -32.09 48.21 -4.72
CA THR A 47 -32.72 46.91 -4.88
C THR A 47 -31.86 46.02 -5.79
N VAL A 48 -31.90 44.72 -5.56
CA VAL A 48 -31.28 43.72 -6.43
C VAL A 48 -32.39 42.89 -7.08
N ILE A 49 -32.42 42.86 -8.42
CA ILE A 49 -33.41 42.15 -9.24
C ILE A 49 -32.64 41.04 -9.97
N VAL A 50 -33.20 39.82 -9.95
CA VAL A 50 -32.67 38.70 -10.73
C VAL A 50 -33.60 38.48 -11.91
N GLU A 51 -33.06 38.39 -13.10
CA GLU A 51 -33.74 38.09 -14.37
C GLU A 51 -33.12 36.83 -15.01
N GLY A 52 -33.95 35.99 -15.63
CA GLY A 52 -33.47 34.81 -16.37
C GLY A 52 -33.30 33.54 -15.55
N ASN A 53 -33.58 33.56 -14.25
CA ASN A 53 -33.61 32.35 -13.43
C ASN A 53 -34.88 31.52 -13.66
N SER A 54 -34.74 30.20 -13.63
CA SER A 54 -35.88 29.27 -13.70
C SER A 54 -36.67 29.25 -12.36
N GLU A 55 -37.85 28.64 -12.37
CA GLU A 55 -38.61 28.41 -11.14
C GLU A 55 -37.88 27.52 -10.11
N ARG A 56 -36.87 26.77 -10.56
CA ARG A 56 -36.07 25.84 -9.71
C ARG A 56 -35.01 26.54 -8.88
N ILE A 57 -34.46 27.65 -9.38
CA ILE A 57 -33.46 28.45 -8.64
C ILE A 57 -34.12 29.77 -8.17
N GLN A 58 -34.37 29.82 -6.89
CA GLN A 58 -35.02 31.01 -6.32
C GLN A 58 -34.11 32.25 -6.44
N ALA A 59 -34.65 33.37 -6.89
CA ALA A 59 -33.94 34.65 -7.00
C ALA A 59 -33.25 35.04 -5.68
N GLN A 60 -33.88 34.74 -4.53
CA GLN A 60 -33.32 35.00 -3.22
C GLN A 60 -31.99 34.23 -2.97
N SER A 61 -31.88 33.01 -3.46
CA SER A 61 -30.66 32.21 -3.35
C SER A 61 -29.51 32.78 -4.19
N ILE A 62 -29.85 33.28 -5.40
CA ILE A 62 -28.88 33.96 -6.27
C ILE A 62 -28.35 35.23 -5.60
N VAL A 63 -29.26 36.06 -5.04
CA VAL A 63 -28.90 37.30 -4.32
C VAL A 63 -28.03 37.00 -3.10
N SER A 64 -28.36 35.94 -2.35
CA SER A 64 -27.57 35.52 -1.17
C SER A 64 -26.16 35.06 -1.54
N LEU A 65 -26.02 34.27 -2.61
CA LEU A 65 -24.73 33.81 -3.12
C LEU A 65 -23.91 34.93 -3.76
N PHE A 66 -24.58 35.88 -4.42
CA PHE A 66 -23.92 37.05 -4.98
C PHE A 66 -23.32 37.98 -3.91
N GLY A 67 -23.84 37.90 -2.69
CA GLY A 67 -23.30 38.58 -1.50
C GLY A 67 -23.59 40.11 -1.44
N VAL A 68 -24.40 40.65 -2.34
CA VAL A 68 -24.82 42.06 -2.33
C VAL A 68 -26.26 42.12 -1.84
N GLN A 69 -26.48 42.80 -0.70
CA GLN A 69 -27.82 43.01 -0.13
C GLN A 69 -28.44 44.33 -0.59
N PRO A 70 -29.77 44.40 -0.66
CA PRO A 70 -30.47 45.68 -0.86
C PRO A 70 -30.03 46.73 0.18
N ARG A 71 -29.91 47.98 -0.25
CA ARG A 71 -29.46 49.13 0.56
C ARG A 71 -28.00 49.10 1.00
N ALA A 72 -27.16 48.19 0.44
CA ALA A 72 -25.72 48.17 0.67
C ALA A 72 -24.99 49.19 -0.20
N GLN A 73 -23.80 49.60 0.24
CA GLN A 73 -22.83 50.30 -0.58
C GLN A 73 -21.83 49.27 -1.10
N VAL A 74 -21.67 49.19 -2.42
CA VAL A 74 -20.83 48.16 -3.07
C VAL A 74 -19.83 48.83 -4.00
N THR A 75 -18.69 48.18 -4.15
CA THR A 75 -17.63 48.50 -5.13
C THR A 75 -17.78 47.63 -6.38
N TYR A 76 -17.11 47.99 -7.45
CA TYR A 76 -17.03 47.16 -8.64
C TYR A 76 -16.36 45.78 -8.33
N ARG A 77 -15.42 45.77 -7.39
CA ARG A 77 -14.76 44.51 -6.93
C ARG A 77 -15.76 43.58 -6.22
N ASP A 78 -16.69 44.11 -5.48
CA ASP A 78 -17.72 43.29 -4.81
C ASP A 78 -18.64 42.63 -5.83
N ILE A 79 -19.03 43.37 -6.88
CA ILE A 79 -19.80 42.84 -8.00
C ILE A 79 -19.05 41.76 -8.73
N GLN A 80 -17.77 41.97 -9.04
CA GLN A 80 -16.93 40.94 -9.68
C GLN A 80 -16.76 39.69 -8.80
N ARG A 81 -16.60 39.87 -7.48
CA ARG A 81 -16.53 38.75 -6.53
C ARG A 81 -17.82 37.95 -6.51
N GLY A 82 -18.97 38.62 -6.46
CA GLY A 82 -20.30 38.02 -6.52
C GLY A 82 -20.52 37.26 -7.83
N MET A 83 -20.15 37.83 -8.98
CA MET A 83 -20.21 37.12 -10.27
C MET A 83 -19.34 35.86 -10.27
N LYS A 84 -18.09 35.98 -9.80
CA LYS A 84 -17.15 34.84 -9.72
C LYS A 84 -17.70 33.76 -8.78
N GLN A 85 -18.32 34.13 -7.68
CA GLN A 85 -18.90 33.22 -6.72
C GLN A 85 -20.11 32.47 -7.32
N LEU A 86 -20.99 33.14 -8.05
CA LEU A 86 -22.10 32.53 -8.76
C LEU A 86 -21.60 31.59 -9.87
N LEU A 87 -20.62 32.00 -10.69
CA LEU A 87 -20.03 31.16 -11.74
C LEU A 87 -19.34 29.92 -11.15
N SER A 88 -18.70 30.07 -10.00
CA SER A 88 -18.04 28.93 -9.34
C SER A 88 -19.00 27.82 -8.88
N THR A 89 -20.30 28.10 -8.79
CA THR A 89 -21.31 27.06 -8.50
C THR A 89 -21.53 26.11 -9.67
N GLY A 90 -21.07 26.44 -10.89
CA GLY A 90 -21.29 25.67 -12.10
C GLY A 90 -22.74 25.60 -12.56
N GLN A 91 -23.64 26.40 -12.01
CA GLN A 91 -25.05 26.40 -12.37
C GLN A 91 -25.39 27.37 -13.52
N PHE A 92 -24.54 28.36 -13.78
CA PHE A 92 -24.79 29.44 -14.72
C PHE A 92 -23.78 29.43 -15.86
N SER A 93 -24.26 29.54 -17.10
CA SER A 93 -23.44 29.65 -18.31
C SER A 93 -22.95 31.07 -18.53
N ASP A 94 -23.79 32.07 -18.21
CA ASP A 94 -23.45 33.48 -18.28
C ASP A 94 -24.11 34.31 -17.18
N ILE A 95 -23.42 35.34 -16.74
CA ILE A 95 -23.94 36.29 -15.73
C ILE A 95 -23.58 37.69 -16.15
N VAL A 96 -24.61 38.46 -16.39
CA VAL A 96 -24.49 39.91 -16.73
C VAL A 96 -25.09 40.77 -15.63
N VAL A 97 -24.31 41.65 -15.05
CA VAL A 97 -24.79 42.58 -14.02
C VAL A 97 -24.90 43.97 -14.61
N ARG A 98 -26.09 44.54 -14.54
CA ARG A 98 -26.41 45.88 -15.03
C ARG A 98 -26.88 46.79 -13.90
N ALA A 99 -26.46 48.03 -13.89
CA ALA A 99 -26.96 49.07 -12.98
C ALA A 99 -27.97 49.98 -13.73
N ARG A 100 -29.15 50.09 -13.16
CA ARG A 100 -30.20 51.03 -13.67
C ARG A 100 -30.40 52.19 -12.67
N GLY A 101 -30.39 53.43 -13.15
CA GLY A 101 -30.55 54.60 -12.32
C GLY A 101 -29.24 55.36 -12.02
N THR A 102 -29.34 56.49 -11.27
CA THR A 102 -28.17 57.36 -11.05
C THR A 102 -27.66 57.44 -9.62
N SER A 103 -28.22 56.81 -8.66
CA SER A 103 -27.86 56.67 -7.24
C SER A 103 -29.03 57.09 -6.34
N PRO A 104 -29.56 56.16 -5.54
CA PRO A 104 -29.21 54.76 -5.50
C PRO A 104 -29.57 54.00 -6.78
N VAL A 105 -28.80 52.98 -7.15
CA VAL A 105 -28.99 52.16 -8.36
C VAL A 105 -29.75 50.86 -8.08
N VAL A 106 -30.53 50.42 -9.05
CA VAL A 106 -31.09 49.08 -9.07
C VAL A 106 -30.10 48.15 -9.77
N LEU A 107 -29.58 47.16 -9.07
CA LEU A 107 -28.74 46.14 -9.67
C LEU A 107 -29.62 45.05 -10.30
N VAL A 108 -29.44 44.79 -11.58
CA VAL A 108 -30.10 43.73 -12.31
C VAL A 108 -29.08 42.66 -12.59
N ILE A 109 -29.21 41.49 -11.97
CA ILE A 109 -28.39 40.30 -12.22
C ILE A 109 -29.16 39.45 -13.22
N GLN A 110 -28.70 39.48 -14.47
CA GLN A 110 -29.23 38.62 -15.51
C GLN A 110 -28.39 37.34 -15.53
N VAL A 111 -29.02 36.21 -15.33
CA VAL A 111 -28.38 34.90 -15.30
C VAL A 111 -28.88 34.03 -16.44
N GLU A 112 -28.00 33.23 -17.00
CA GLU A 112 -28.34 32.17 -17.94
C GLU A 112 -27.93 30.84 -17.30
N GLU A 113 -28.92 29.99 -17.05
CA GLU A 113 -28.66 28.71 -16.39
C GLU A 113 -28.09 27.68 -17.37
N HIS A 114 -27.08 26.91 -16.97
CA HIS A 114 -26.68 25.73 -17.71
C HIS A 114 -27.86 24.75 -17.81
N PRO A 115 -28.08 24.13 -18.98
CA PRO A 115 -29.03 23.02 -19.08
C PRO A 115 -28.66 21.91 -18.11
N ARG A 116 -29.65 21.14 -17.68
CA ARG A 116 -29.41 20.01 -16.81
C ARG A 116 -29.31 18.72 -17.60
N VAL A 117 -28.45 17.84 -17.14
CA VAL A 117 -28.30 16.52 -17.72
C VAL A 117 -29.51 15.67 -17.30
N ARG A 118 -30.40 15.32 -18.23
CA ARG A 118 -31.53 14.42 -17.99
C ARG A 118 -31.08 12.98 -18.00
N ALA A 119 -30.32 12.59 -19.02
CA ALA A 119 -29.80 11.24 -19.15
C ALA A 119 -28.42 11.22 -19.77
N VAL A 120 -27.60 10.25 -19.36
CA VAL A 120 -26.30 9.93 -19.97
C VAL A 120 -26.37 8.53 -20.52
N ARG A 121 -26.31 8.42 -21.85
CA ARG A 121 -26.31 7.15 -22.57
C ARG A 121 -24.93 6.88 -23.10
N ILE A 122 -24.37 5.72 -22.76
CA ILE A 122 -23.07 5.27 -23.21
C ILE A 122 -23.29 3.97 -23.94
N ASN A 123 -23.12 3.99 -25.26
CA ASN A 123 -23.34 2.87 -26.13
C ASN A 123 -22.00 2.31 -26.61
N GLY A 124 -21.90 0.98 -26.77
CA GLY A 124 -20.75 0.33 -27.40
C GLY A 124 -19.58 0.02 -26.46
N LEU A 125 -19.71 0.23 -25.14
CA LEU A 125 -18.74 -0.26 -24.16
C LEU A 125 -19.00 -1.72 -23.82
N GLU A 126 -17.97 -2.55 -24.01
CA GLU A 126 -17.96 -3.99 -23.69
C GLU A 126 -16.99 -4.32 -22.54
N ASN A 127 -15.84 -3.64 -22.50
CA ASN A 127 -14.77 -3.90 -21.53
C ASN A 127 -14.73 -2.94 -20.33
N LEU A 128 -15.51 -1.86 -20.35
CA LEU A 128 -15.60 -0.89 -19.26
C LEU A 128 -17.09 -0.68 -18.87
N SER A 129 -17.37 -0.56 -17.58
CA SER A 129 -18.73 -0.35 -17.09
C SER A 129 -19.20 1.08 -17.37
N PRO A 130 -20.34 1.28 -18.07
CA PRO A 130 -20.94 2.61 -18.25
C PRO A 130 -21.29 3.33 -16.93
N ARG A 131 -21.52 2.56 -15.85
CA ARG A 131 -21.77 3.11 -14.53
C ARG A 131 -20.50 3.71 -13.94
N GLU A 132 -19.39 3.00 -14.04
CA GLU A 132 -18.09 3.43 -13.56
C GLU A 132 -17.65 4.75 -14.23
N VAL A 133 -17.81 4.85 -15.54
CA VAL A 133 -17.56 6.09 -16.28
C VAL A 133 -18.38 7.25 -15.71
N ARG A 134 -19.68 7.05 -15.51
CA ARG A 134 -20.55 8.11 -14.98
C ARG A 134 -20.17 8.53 -13.56
N ASP A 135 -19.88 7.56 -12.70
CA ASP A 135 -19.59 7.79 -11.28
C ASP A 135 -18.23 8.53 -11.13
N THR A 136 -17.20 8.09 -11.85
CA THR A 136 -15.85 8.68 -11.80
C THR A 136 -15.82 10.10 -12.38
N THR A 137 -16.50 10.33 -13.51
CA THR A 137 -16.49 11.63 -14.19
C THR A 137 -17.62 12.57 -13.76
N GLN A 138 -18.38 12.15 -12.77
CA GLN A 138 -19.54 12.89 -12.23
C GLN A 138 -20.57 13.32 -13.28
N LEU A 139 -20.71 12.53 -14.36
CA LEU A 139 -21.75 12.70 -15.37
C LEU A 139 -23.05 12.06 -14.89
N THR A 140 -23.64 12.67 -13.86
CA THR A 140 -24.85 12.13 -13.19
C THR A 140 -26.09 12.88 -13.62
N PRO A 141 -27.21 12.21 -13.94
CA PRO A 141 -28.48 12.87 -14.20
C PRO A 141 -28.90 13.82 -13.08
N GLY A 142 -29.46 14.99 -13.44
CA GLY A 142 -29.88 16.01 -12.52
C GLY A 142 -28.84 17.09 -12.21
N LEU A 143 -27.56 16.90 -12.56
CA LEU A 143 -26.52 17.91 -12.41
C LEU A 143 -26.51 18.90 -13.59
N PRO A 144 -26.00 20.14 -13.38
CA PRO A 144 -25.80 21.10 -14.47
C PRO A 144 -24.84 20.52 -15.53
N PHE A 145 -25.14 20.79 -16.78
CA PHE A 145 -24.30 20.40 -17.90
C PHE A 145 -22.98 21.16 -17.86
N ASN A 146 -21.89 20.42 -17.94
CA ASN A 146 -20.54 20.97 -18.01
C ASN A 146 -19.80 20.29 -19.17
N PRO A 147 -19.42 21.04 -20.24
CA PRO A 147 -18.69 20.48 -21.38
C PRO A 147 -17.36 19.81 -20.99
N GLN A 148 -16.68 20.31 -19.93
CA GLN A 148 -15.41 19.73 -19.47
C GLN A 148 -15.59 18.28 -19.03
N ARG A 149 -16.69 17.92 -18.40
CA ARG A 149 -16.96 16.54 -17.98
C ARG A 149 -17.09 15.55 -19.14
N ILE A 150 -17.51 16.04 -20.32
CA ILE A 150 -17.50 15.21 -21.54
C ILE A 150 -16.05 14.90 -21.95
N LEU A 151 -15.18 15.90 -21.91
CA LEU A 151 -13.76 15.71 -22.22
C LEU A 151 -13.08 14.77 -21.20
N ASP A 152 -13.41 14.96 -19.91
CA ASP A 152 -12.91 14.12 -18.84
C ASP A 152 -13.39 12.66 -19.01
N ALA A 153 -14.65 12.45 -19.40
CA ALA A 153 -15.18 11.13 -19.69
C ALA A 153 -14.49 10.47 -20.88
N LYS A 154 -14.28 11.22 -21.96
CA LYS A 154 -13.51 10.72 -23.13
C LYS A 154 -12.08 10.37 -22.78
N ALA A 155 -11.43 11.20 -21.98
CA ALA A 155 -10.07 10.93 -21.50
C ALA A 155 -10.02 9.68 -20.61
N TYR A 156 -10.94 9.59 -19.65
CA TYR A 156 -11.05 8.44 -18.76
C TYR A 156 -11.28 7.13 -19.52
N ILE A 157 -12.27 7.11 -20.45
CA ILE A 157 -12.55 5.93 -21.27
C ILE A 157 -11.33 5.52 -22.09
N ARG A 158 -10.63 6.48 -22.71
CA ARG A 158 -9.40 6.17 -23.47
C ARG A 158 -8.32 5.58 -22.60
N THR A 159 -8.09 6.15 -21.43
CA THR A 159 -7.04 5.71 -20.51
C THR A 159 -7.32 4.29 -19.99
N GLU A 160 -8.55 4.01 -19.55
CA GLU A 160 -8.90 2.69 -19.03
C GLU A 160 -8.87 1.61 -20.12
N LEU A 161 -9.45 1.89 -21.30
CA LEU A 161 -9.41 0.94 -22.40
C LEU A 161 -7.97 0.73 -22.94
N ALA A 162 -7.15 1.76 -22.96
CA ALA A 162 -5.74 1.61 -23.31
C ALA A 162 -4.97 0.76 -22.30
N ALA A 163 -5.23 0.93 -20.99
CA ALA A 163 -4.65 0.09 -19.95
C ALA A 163 -5.06 -1.38 -20.09
N ASP A 164 -6.27 -1.63 -20.60
CA ASP A 164 -6.76 -2.98 -20.96
C ASP A 164 -6.24 -3.49 -22.32
N GLY A 165 -5.40 -2.70 -22.99
CA GLY A 165 -4.81 -3.05 -24.29
C GLY A 165 -5.70 -2.75 -25.49
N ILE A 166 -6.64 -1.82 -25.38
CA ILE A 166 -7.52 -1.35 -26.46
C ILE A 166 -7.26 0.13 -26.74
N PRO A 167 -6.11 0.49 -27.39
CA PRO A 167 -5.71 1.89 -27.54
C PRO A 167 -6.48 2.66 -28.61
N PHE A 168 -7.11 1.96 -29.57
CA PHE A 168 -7.69 2.60 -30.76
C PHE A 168 -9.22 2.79 -30.65
N VAL A 169 -9.67 3.27 -29.49
CA VAL A 169 -11.08 3.54 -29.26
C VAL A 169 -11.53 4.81 -30.00
N GLN A 170 -12.64 4.73 -30.72
CA GLN A 170 -13.32 5.88 -31.31
C GLN A 170 -14.50 6.26 -30.41
N ILE A 171 -14.57 7.53 -30.04
CA ILE A 171 -15.59 8.06 -29.13
C ILE A 171 -16.21 9.31 -29.75
N ASP A 172 -17.44 9.15 -30.22
CA ASP A 172 -18.26 10.25 -30.69
C ASP A 172 -19.22 10.65 -29.59
N ASP A 173 -19.33 11.95 -29.33
CA ASP A 173 -20.29 12.49 -28.35
C ASP A 173 -21.26 13.44 -29.03
N ARG A 174 -22.47 13.47 -28.49
CA ARG A 174 -23.49 14.45 -28.90
C ARG A 174 -24.34 14.82 -27.69
N VAL A 175 -24.71 16.09 -27.70
CA VAL A 175 -25.62 16.66 -26.70
C VAL A 175 -26.91 17.00 -27.43
N GLU A 176 -28.02 16.38 -27.03
CA GLU A 176 -29.32 16.57 -27.63
C GLU A 176 -30.24 17.33 -26.66
N GLU A 177 -30.83 18.41 -27.12
CA GLU A 177 -31.88 19.13 -26.38
C GLU A 177 -33.16 18.27 -26.33
N VAL A 178 -33.81 18.25 -25.18
CA VAL A 178 -35.00 17.42 -24.98
C VAL A 178 -36.25 18.18 -25.44
N PRO A 179 -36.94 17.71 -26.50
CA PRO A 179 -38.15 18.36 -26.96
C PRO A 179 -39.25 18.38 -25.89
N GLY A 180 -39.70 19.57 -25.52
CA GLY A 180 -40.81 19.80 -24.59
C GLY A 180 -40.45 19.89 -23.12
N GLU A 181 -39.14 19.82 -22.78
CA GLU A 181 -38.62 20.16 -21.47
C GLU A 181 -37.65 21.34 -21.56
N ASP A 182 -37.96 22.44 -20.86
CA ASP A 182 -37.12 23.62 -20.90
C ASP A 182 -35.79 23.36 -20.13
N ASN A 183 -34.70 23.62 -20.83
CA ASN A 183 -33.34 23.60 -20.28
C ASN A 183 -32.84 22.24 -19.79
N GLU A 184 -33.19 21.15 -20.50
CA GLU A 184 -32.66 19.80 -20.26
C GLU A 184 -31.97 19.23 -21.51
N VAL A 185 -30.87 18.48 -21.27
CA VAL A 185 -30.09 17.84 -22.33
C VAL A 185 -29.84 16.36 -22.04
N ASP A 186 -29.83 15.55 -23.09
CA ASP A 186 -29.32 14.19 -23.07
C ASP A 186 -27.89 14.17 -23.62
N ILE A 187 -26.97 13.50 -22.93
CA ILE A 187 -25.61 13.28 -23.38
C ILE A 187 -25.52 11.85 -23.90
N ILE A 188 -25.04 11.71 -25.13
CA ILE A 188 -24.93 10.38 -25.78
C ILE A 188 -23.48 10.22 -26.21
N PHE A 189 -22.87 9.13 -25.75
CA PHE A 189 -21.58 8.64 -26.26
C PHE A 189 -21.84 7.42 -27.11
N ASP A 190 -21.37 7.45 -28.34
CA ASP A 190 -21.31 6.31 -29.23
C ASP A 190 -19.84 5.88 -29.35
N ILE A 191 -19.53 4.68 -28.85
CA ILE A 191 -18.16 4.20 -28.69
C ILE A 191 -17.97 2.98 -29.56
N VAL A 192 -16.86 2.96 -30.26
CA VAL A 192 -16.38 1.77 -30.96
C VAL A 192 -15.05 1.39 -30.33
N GLU A 193 -15.07 0.32 -29.54
CA GLU A 193 -13.90 -0.13 -28.81
C GLU A 193 -12.91 -0.73 -29.80
N GLY A 194 -12.26 -0.79 -30.46
CA GLY A 194 -11.26 -1.43 -31.32
C GLY A 194 -10.92 -2.85 -30.87
N GLN A 195 -9.96 -3.43 -31.52
CA GLN A 195 -9.43 -4.74 -31.12
C GLN A 195 -8.39 -4.57 -30.01
N ARG A 196 -8.33 -5.57 -29.12
CA ARG A 196 -7.23 -5.63 -28.12
C ARG A 196 -5.91 -5.86 -28.86
N VAL A 197 -4.96 -4.97 -28.62
CA VAL A 197 -3.61 -5.04 -29.17
C VAL A 197 -2.67 -5.70 -28.18
N THR A 198 -1.97 -6.74 -28.62
CA THR A 198 -0.97 -7.44 -27.81
C THR A 198 0.39 -7.39 -28.52
N ILE A 199 1.44 -7.05 -27.78
CA ILE A 199 2.80 -7.06 -28.30
C ILE A 199 3.30 -8.50 -28.45
N ALA A 200 3.41 -8.98 -29.67
CA ALA A 200 3.91 -10.32 -29.98
C ALA A 200 5.45 -10.34 -30.09
N GLY A 201 6.06 -9.22 -30.40
CA GLY A 201 7.51 -9.11 -30.49
C GLY A 201 8.00 -7.68 -30.38
N MET A 202 9.25 -7.54 -29.94
CA MET A 202 9.96 -6.26 -29.87
C MET A 202 11.29 -6.40 -30.59
N GLU A 203 11.60 -5.44 -31.44
CA GLU A 203 12.83 -5.38 -32.26
C GLU A 203 13.48 -4.04 -32.01
N PHE A 204 14.80 -4.04 -31.77
CA PHE A 204 15.59 -2.85 -31.59
C PHE A 204 16.56 -2.72 -32.76
N ILE A 205 16.73 -1.50 -33.26
CA ILE A 205 17.62 -1.19 -34.36
C ILE A 205 18.57 -0.09 -33.88
N GLY A 206 19.89 -0.29 -34.11
CA GLY A 206 20.91 0.68 -33.70
C GLY A 206 21.60 0.37 -32.37
N ASN A 207 21.07 -0.55 -31.58
CA ASN A 207 21.68 -1.01 -30.34
C ASN A 207 22.89 -1.94 -30.63
N GLN A 208 24.08 -1.38 -30.52
CA GLN A 208 25.33 -2.11 -30.82
C GLN A 208 26.00 -2.66 -29.53
N HIS A 209 25.78 -1.99 -28.40
CA HIS A 209 26.46 -2.27 -27.14
C HIS A 209 25.54 -2.94 -26.08
N LEU A 210 24.27 -2.63 -26.09
CA LEU A 210 23.28 -3.30 -25.22
C LEU A 210 22.47 -4.30 -26.02
N SER A 211 22.24 -5.46 -25.42
CA SER A 211 21.45 -6.53 -26.07
C SER A 211 19.96 -6.21 -26.04
N ASP A 212 19.22 -6.74 -27.00
CA ASP A 212 17.74 -6.68 -27.02
C ASP A 212 17.10 -7.19 -25.72
N ASP A 213 17.72 -8.18 -25.07
CA ASP A 213 17.20 -8.74 -23.82
C ASP A 213 17.37 -7.77 -22.64
N GLU A 214 18.46 -7.02 -22.60
CA GLU A 214 18.68 -5.97 -21.61
C GLU A 214 17.70 -4.82 -21.81
N LEU A 215 17.52 -4.37 -23.07
CA LEU A 215 16.55 -3.32 -23.40
C LEU A 215 15.13 -3.75 -23.05
N ARG A 216 14.71 -4.96 -23.46
CA ARG A 216 13.43 -5.55 -23.05
C ARG A 216 13.33 -5.71 -21.54
N GLY A 217 14.43 -5.99 -20.87
CA GLY A 217 14.51 -6.10 -19.42
C GLY A 217 14.13 -4.80 -18.71
N ALA A 218 14.58 -3.66 -19.20
CA ALA A 218 14.35 -2.34 -18.62
C ALA A 218 12.94 -1.80 -18.86
N MET A 219 12.31 -2.11 -19.99
CA MET A 219 10.98 -1.62 -20.32
C MET A 219 9.89 -2.24 -19.44
N SER A 220 8.81 -1.51 -19.19
CA SER A 220 7.59 -2.01 -18.55
C SER A 220 6.76 -2.86 -19.49
N ILE A 221 6.68 -2.44 -20.75
CA ILE A 221 6.00 -3.20 -21.81
C ILE A 221 6.80 -4.47 -22.07
N LYS A 222 6.12 -5.61 -22.01
CA LYS A 222 6.70 -6.92 -22.29
C LYS A 222 5.92 -7.60 -23.39
N PRO A 223 6.59 -8.34 -24.31
CA PRO A 223 5.87 -9.17 -25.27
C PRO A 223 5.07 -10.28 -24.57
N GLU A 224 3.98 -10.75 -25.22
CA GLU A 224 3.19 -11.88 -24.74
C GLU A 224 4.08 -13.09 -24.48
N GLY A 225 3.81 -13.83 -23.39
CA GLY A 225 4.60 -14.98 -22.97
C GLY A 225 3.77 -16.24 -22.82
N PHE A 226 4.45 -17.39 -22.71
CA PHE A 226 3.79 -18.69 -22.50
C PHE A 226 2.98 -18.74 -21.19
N TRP A 227 3.32 -17.89 -20.21
CA TRP A 227 2.66 -17.88 -18.91
C TRP A 227 1.47 -16.92 -18.91
N TRP A 228 0.33 -17.36 -18.41
CA TRP A 228 -0.96 -16.65 -18.33
C TRP A 228 -0.91 -15.24 -17.67
N PHE A 229 0.14 -14.93 -16.96
CA PHE A 229 0.36 -13.61 -16.32
C PHE A 229 1.14 -12.59 -17.20
N ARG A 230 1.55 -12.97 -18.42
CA ARG A 230 2.16 -12.07 -19.40
C ARG A 230 1.21 -11.86 -20.56
N SER A 231 0.28 -10.93 -20.39
CA SER A 231 -0.75 -10.63 -21.40
C SER A 231 -0.21 -9.91 -22.63
N GLY A 232 0.95 -9.26 -22.51
CA GLY A 232 1.54 -8.46 -23.61
C GLY A 232 0.66 -7.29 -24.04
N SER A 233 -0.26 -6.79 -23.20
CA SER A 233 -1.14 -5.67 -23.55
C SER A 233 -0.34 -4.42 -23.91
N PHE A 234 -0.72 -3.77 -25.01
CA PHE A 234 -0.12 -2.52 -25.44
C PHE A 234 -0.74 -1.35 -24.68
N ASP A 235 0.10 -0.50 -24.13
CA ASP A 235 -0.28 0.73 -23.44
C ASP A 235 0.63 1.86 -23.93
N GLU A 236 0.05 2.87 -24.59
CA GLU A 236 0.78 3.98 -25.19
C GLU A 236 1.47 4.87 -24.14
N LEU A 237 0.85 5.05 -22.96
CA LEU A 237 1.44 5.85 -21.88
C LEU A 237 2.67 5.16 -21.31
N ARG A 238 2.59 3.85 -21.08
CA ARG A 238 3.73 3.05 -20.63
C ARG A 238 4.83 2.99 -21.67
N LEU A 239 4.48 2.91 -22.97
CA LEU A 239 5.48 2.99 -24.04
C LEU A 239 6.21 4.33 -23.99
N GLY A 240 5.48 5.43 -23.87
CA GLY A 240 6.05 6.76 -23.74
C GLY A 240 7.00 6.87 -22.53
N GLU A 241 6.63 6.33 -21.38
CA GLU A 241 7.49 6.26 -20.20
C GLU A 241 8.75 5.40 -20.45
N ASP A 242 8.59 4.23 -21.04
CA ASP A 242 9.70 3.35 -21.36
C ASP A 242 10.71 4.01 -22.29
N LEU A 243 10.23 4.73 -23.34
CA LEU A 243 11.08 5.39 -24.32
C LEU A 243 11.73 6.68 -23.82
N GLN A 244 11.02 7.47 -23.00
CA GLN A 244 11.48 8.78 -22.55
C GLN A 244 12.20 8.75 -21.20
N VAL A 245 11.97 7.72 -20.40
CA VAL A 245 12.54 7.63 -19.04
C VAL A 245 13.40 6.39 -18.89
N LYS A 246 12.84 5.18 -19.07
CA LYS A 246 13.56 3.95 -18.68
C LYS A 246 14.72 3.56 -19.58
N LEU A 247 14.55 3.65 -20.91
CA LEU A 247 15.65 3.40 -21.81
C LEU A 247 16.76 4.45 -21.67
N PRO A 248 16.49 5.77 -21.65
CA PRO A 248 17.50 6.77 -21.34
C PRO A 248 18.21 6.55 -19.99
N GLN A 249 17.47 6.15 -18.94
CA GLN A 249 18.08 5.82 -17.64
C GLN A 249 19.01 4.61 -17.73
N LEU A 250 18.61 3.54 -18.44
CA LEU A 250 19.46 2.36 -18.63
C LEU A 250 20.76 2.73 -19.35
N TYR A 251 20.67 3.51 -20.44
CA TYR A 251 21.83 3.93 -21.22
C TYR A 251 22.71 4.91 -20.46
N SER A 252 22.13 5.85 -19.75
CA SER A 252 22.87 6.82 -18.93
C SER A 252 23.59 6.16 -17.75
N ALA A 253 23.01 5.08 -17.18
CA ALA A 253 23.69 4.25 -16.19
C ALA A 253 24.90 3.48 -16.77
N ARG A 254 24.98 3.32 -18.08
CA ARG A 254 26.08 2.67 -18.81
C ARG A 254 27.02 3.66 -19.50
N GLY A 255 26.90 4.96 -19.19
CA GLY A 255 27.74 6.02 -19.72
C GLY A 255 27.33 6.58 -21.09
N TYR A 256 26.22 6.17 -21.65
CA TYR A 256 25.73 6.66 -22.94
C TYR A 256 24.83 7.87 -22.75
N LEU A 257 25.41 9.05 -22.58
CA LEU A 257 24.70 10.29 -22.26
C LEU A 257 24.06 10.99 -23.47
N ASP A 258 24.41 10.57 -24.69
CA ASP A 258 23.86 11.10 -25.93
C ASP A 258 22.81 10.17 -26.55
N PHE A 259 22.38 9.16 -25.77
CA PHE A 259 21.37 8.22 -26.21
C PHE A 259 20.08 8.93 -26.62
N GLN A 260 19.55 8.56 -27.78
CA GLN A 260 18.28 9.06 -28.30
C GLN A 260 17.47 7.92 -28.93
N VAL A 261 16.17 7.97 -28.74
CA VAL A 261 15.22 7.18 -29.53
C VAL A 261 14.90 7.94 -30.78
N LEU A 262 15.27 7.41 -31.94
CA LEU A 262 15.09 8.04 -33.25
C LEU A 262 13.66 7.85 -33.77
N SER A 263 13.12 6.66 -33.61
CA SER A 263 11.75 6.34 -34.00
C SER A 263 11.19 5.16 -33.18
N ASP A 264 9.88 5.16 -33.04
CA ASP A 264 9.13 4.02 -32.55
C ASP A 264 7.95 3.72 -33.47
N THR A 265 7.75 2.47 -33.80
CA THR A 265 6.71 2.06 -34.74
C THR A 265 6.00 0.81 -34.23
N VAL A 266 4.70 0.92 -34.07
CA VAL A 266 3.82 -0.20 -33.68
C VAL A 266 3.15 -0.72 -34.95
N ILE A 267 3.55 -1.92 -35.38
CA ILE A 267 2.98 -2.59 -36.57
C ILE A 267 1.93 -3.59 -36.09
N VAL A 268 0.66 -3.24 -36.29
CA VAL A 268 -0.46 -4.08 -35.85
C VAL A 268 -0.98 -4.93 -37.01
N ASP A 269 -1.11 -6.23 -36.82
CA ASP A 269 -1.82 -7.12 -37.73
C ASP A 269 -3.35 -6.96 -37.48
N PRO A 270 -4.09 -6.41 -38.46
CA PRO A 270 -5.51 -6.12 -38.31
C PRO A 270 -6.39 -7.39 -38.16
N THR A 271 -5.84 -8.56 -38.43
CA THR A 271 -6.61 -9.82 -38.38
C THR A 271 -6.50 -10.47 -37.00
N SER A 272 -5.35 -10.37 -36.36
CA SER A 272 -5.05 -11.05 -35.09
C SER A 272 -4.93 -10.11 -33.88
N GLY A 273 -4.89 -8.79 -34.09
CA GLY A 273 -4.63 -7.82 -33.04
C GLY A 273 -3.19 -7.89 -32.48
N LYS A 274 -2.33 -8.72 -33.08
CA LYS A 274 -0.93 -8.84 -32.65
C LYS A 274 -0.08 -7.71 -33.22
N ALA A 275 0.71 -7.10 -32.36
CA ALA A 275 1.59 -6.00 -32.75
C ALA A 275 3.06 -6.39 -32.62
N ARG A 276 3.88 -5.84 -33.49
CA ARG A 276 5.33 -5.80 -33.34
C ARG A 276 5.76 -4.35 -33.10
N LEU A 277 6.48 -4.14 -32.02
CA LEU A 277 7.09 -2.85 -31.69
C LEU A 277 8.52 -2.81 -32.25
N VAL A 278 8.80 -1.84 -33.11
CA VAL A 278 10.14 -1.58 -33.64
C VAL A 278 10.62 -0.25 -33.07
N ILE A 279 11.76 -0.26 -32.39
CA ILE A 279 12.37 0.91 -31.77
C ILE A 279 13.73 1.12 -32.37
N GLU A 280 13.95 2.28 -33.01
CA GLU A 280 15.21 2.67 -33.55
C GLU A 280 15.92 3.64 -32.61
N VAL A 281 17.15 3.32 -32.25
CA VAL A 281 17.94 4.06 -31.25
C VAL A 281 19.28 4.48 -31.82
N ASP A 282 19.79 5.60 -31.29
CA ASP A 282 21.19 6.02 -31.40
C ASP A 282 21.79 6.01 -30.01
N GLU A 283 22.78 5.15 -29.79
CA GLU A 283 23.40 4.98 -28.46
C GLU A 283 24.37 6.14 -28.14
N GLY A 284 24.90 6.81 -29.14
CA GLY A 284 25.93 7.84 -28.95
C GLY A 284 27.27 7.26 -28.48
N GLU A 285 28.13 8.11 -27.90
CA GLU A 285 29.44 7.71 -27.36
C GLU A 285 29.33 7.33 -25.87
N GLN A 286 30.17 6.37 -25.46
CA GLN A 286 30.28 5.97 -24.05
C GLN A 286 31.28 6.86 -23.32
N TYR A 287 30.80 7.57 -22.30
CA TYR A 287 31.60 8.48 -21.48
C TYR A 287 32.19 7.77 -20.27
N ARG A 288 33.40 8.18 -19.91
CA ARG A 288 34.09 7.76 -18.68
C ARG A 288 34.23 8.93 -17.72
N LEU A 289 34.33 8.67 -16.44
CA LEU A 289 34.59 9.69 -15.44
C LEU A 289 36.04 10.18 -15.58
N GLY A 290 36.22 11.46 -15.92
CA GLY A 290 37.55 12.11 -15.98
C GLY A 290 37.98 12.70 -14.65
N SER A 291 37.06 13.38 -13.96
CA SER A 291 37.30 13.90 -12.61
C SER A 291 35.96 14.10 -11.89
N PHE A 292 36.00 13.98 -10.55
CA PHE A 292 34.86 14.30 -9.72
C PHE A 292 35.29 15.23 -8.59
N THR A 293 34.54 16.31 -8.34
CA THR A 293 34.85 17.30 -7.29
C THR A 293 33.59 17.76 -6.58
N VAL A 294 33.73 18.05 -5.29
CA VAL A 294 32.67 18.62 -4.45
C VAL A 294 33.10 20.01 -3.98
N GLU A 295 32.24 21.01 -4.23
CA GLU A 295 32.52 22.41 -3.89
C GLU A 295 31.38 23.01 -3.06
N GLY A 296 31.72 23.91 -2.11
CA GLY A 296 30.74 24.63 -1.29
C GLY A 296 30.30 23.91 -0.01
N ASN A 297 30.77 22.71 0.22
CA ASN A 297 30.58 21.94 1.44
C ASN A 297 31.39 22.53 2.62
N ARG A 298 30.74 22.67 3.78
CA ARG A 298 31.37 23.14 5.04
C ARG A 298 31.06 22.22 6.21
N ARG A 299 29.83 21.63 6.20
CA ARG A 299 29.35 20.75 7.28
C ARG A 299 29.98 19.36 7.17
N PHE A 300 30.08 18.85 5.98
CA PHE A 300 30.67 17.54 5.66
C PHE A 300 31.94 17.70 4.84
N THR A 301 32.83 16.75 4.94
CA THR A 301 34.04 16.73 4.10
C THR A 301 33.72 16.29 2.67
N ALA A 302 34.56 16.67 1.71
CA ALA A 302 34.36 16.22 0.33
C ALA A 302 34.38 14.69 0.23
N GLU A 303 35.31 14.04 0.94
CA GLU A 303 35.47 12.57 0.96
C GLU A 303 34.21 11.86 1.50
N GLU A 304 33.57 12.41 2.55
CA GLU A 304 32.31 11.86 3.08
C GLU A 304 31.18 11.94 2.06
N LEU A 305 31.11 13.02 1.28
CA LEU A 305 30.07 13.23 0.26
C LEU A 305 30.36 12.43 -1.02
N GLU A 306 31.61 12.36 -1.45
CA GLU A 306 32.04 11.56 -2.59
C GLU A 306 31.73 10.08 -2.41
N ALA A 307 31.80 9.59 -1.16
CA ALA A 307 31.46 8.21 -0.81
C ALA A 307 29.99 7.81 -1.19
N PHE A 308 29.07 8.77 -1.26
CA PHE A 308 27.69 8.48 -1.70
C PHE A 308 27.60 8.11 -3.18
N PHE A 309 28.45 8.68 -4.03
CA PHE A 309 28.53 8.28 -5.42
C PHE A 309 29.28 6.96 -5.60
N ALA A 310 30.34 6.74 -4.83
CA ALA A 310 31.13 5.50 -4.87
C ALA A 310 30.41 4.28 -4.28
N SER A 311 29.45 4.48 -3.38
CA SER A 311 28.76 3.38 -2.65
C SER A 311 27.38 3.02 -3.19
N SER A 312 26.93 3.58 -4.31
CA SER A 312 25.53 3.44 -4.78
C SER A 312 25.12 2.04 -5.25
N GLU A 313 26.01 1.06 -5.32
CA GLU A 313 25.71 -0.35 -5.56
C GLU A 313 26.35 -1.31 -4.53
N GLY A 314 25.94 -1.20 -3.28
CA GLY A 314 26.27 -2.18 -2.24
C GLY A 314 25.01 -2.71 -1.59
N GLY A 315 24.30 -3.68 -2.20
CA GLY A 315 23.26 -4.42 -1.50
C GLY A 315 23.82 -5.12 -0.24
N VAL A 316 22.96 -5.45 0.73
CA VAL A 316 23.30 -6.12 2.01
C VAL A 316 24.24 -7.33 1.86
N LEU A 317 24.36 -7.89 0.67
CA LEU A 317 25.29 -8.99 0.33
C LEU A 317 26.76 -8.55 0.21
N SER A 318 27.03 -7.28 -0.16
CA SER A 318 28.43 -6.80 -0.21
C SER A 318 28.99 -6.58 1.19
N SER A 319 28.16 -6.17 2.16
CA SER A 319 28.54 -6.04 3.58
C SER A 319 28.79 -7.39 4.26
N LEU A 320 28.33 -8.50 3.65
CA LEU A 320 28.53 -9.89 4.12
C LEU A 320 29.64 -10.63 3.35
N GLY A 321 30.34 -9.96 2.42
CA GLY A 321 31.45 -10.54 1.66
C GLY A 321 31.04 -11.53 0.57
N PHE A 322 29.76 -11.55 0.14
CA PHE A 322 29.21 -12.44 -0.89
C PHE A 322 28.78 -11.70 -2.18
N GLY A 323 29.30 -10.54 -2.47
CA GLY A 323 29.01 -9.78 -3.68
C GLY A 323 30.30 -9.37 -4.35
N GLY A 324 30.60 -9.98 -5.49
CA GLY A 324 31.57 -9.45 -6.44
C GLY A 324 30.89 -8.38 -7.30
N GLY A 325 30.42 -7.29 -6.68
CA GLY A 325 30.09 -6.07 -7.39
C GLY A 325 31.38 -5.27 -7.55
N ASP A 326 31.67 -4.78 -8.74
CA ASP A 326 32.83 -3.92 -9.01
C ASP A 326 32.72 -2.67 -8.11
N GLU A 327 33.61 -2.56 -7.12
CA GLU A 327 33.68 -1.44 -6.14
C GLU A 327 34.22 -0.14 -6.78
N THR A 328 34.08 0.05 -8.08
CA THR A 328 34.79 1.06 -8.86
C THR A 328 33.94 2.22 -9.37
N GLN A 329 32.65 2.31 -9.00
CA GLN A 329 31.84 3.47 -9.39
C GLN A 329 32.34 4.75 -8.70
N GLY A 330 32.48 5.81 -9.47
CA GLY A 330 33.01 7.08 -8.97
C GLY A 330 34.54 7.18 -9.02
N VAL A 331 35.25 6.17 -9.50
CA VAL A 331 36.68 6.21 -9.70
C VAL A 331 37.02 6.80 -11.09
N GLU A 332 38.03 7.67 -11.15
CA GLU A 332 38.48 8.25 -12.40
C GLU A 332 38.89 7.16 -13.40
N GLY A 333 38.42 7.29 -14.65
CA GLY A 333 38.66 6.32 -15.73
C GLY A 333 37.61 5.23 -15.87
N GLU A 334 36.70 5.05 -14.93
CA GLU A 334 35.57 4.11 -15.03
C GLU A 334 34.42 4.68 -15.85
N ILE A 335 33.46 3.83 -16.24
CA ILE A 335 32.26 4.26 -16.96
C ILE A 335 31.45 5.21 -16.07
N PHE A 336 31.04 6.35 -16.63
CA PHE A 336 30.26 7.33 -15.88
C PHE A 336 28.79 6.89 -15.79
N ASP A 337 28.34 6.49 -14.61
CA ASP A 337 26.94 6.21 -14.31
C ASP A 337 26.22 7.50 -13.92
N ALA A 338 25.49 8.09 -14.86
CA ALA A 338 24.75 9.34 -14.60
C ALA A 338 23.50 9.12 -13.72
N ALA A 339 22.91 7.92 -13.74
CA ALA A 339 21.78 7.61 -12.87
C ALA A 339 22.25 7.54 -11.42
N ALA A 340 23.28 6.77 -11.13
CA ALA A 340 23.89 6.70 -9.81
C ALA A 340 24.40 8.07 -9.32
N PHE A 341 24.96 8.89 -10.22
CA PHE A 341 25.39 10.24 -9.88
C PHE A 341 24.25 11.15 -9.44
N ASN A 342 23.09 11.08 -10.10
CA ASN A 342 21.90 11.84 -9.73
C ASN A 342 21.23 11.27 -8.45
N ASP A 343 21.19 9.96 -8.27
CA ASP A 343 20.67 9.33 -7.07
C ASP A 343 21.51 9.70 -5.84
N ALA A 344 22.83 9.76 -6.01
CA ALA A 344 23.75 10.21 -4.97
C ALA A 344 23.51 11.69 -4.59
N VAL A 345 23.13 12.56 -5.54
CA VAL A 345 22.73 13.95 -5.23
C VAL A 345 21.54 13.97 -4.25
N LEU A 346 20.50 13.16 -4.54
CA LEU A 346 19.31 13.08 -3.67
C LEU A 346 19.67 12.54 -2.27
N ALA A 347 20.56 11.55 -2.20
CA ALA A 347 21.04 11.00 -0.94
C ALA A 347 21.83 12.02 -0.12
N VAL A 348 22.70 12.80 -0.76
CA VAL A 348 23.45 13.88 -0.11
C VAL A 348 22.49 14.97 0.39
N GLU A 349 21.51 15.40 -0.42
CA GLU A 349 20.50 16.36 0.03
C GLU A 349 19.68 15.84 1.21
N GLU A 350 19.37 14.54 1.26
CA GLU A 350 18.69 13.93 2.40
C GLU A 350 19.54 13.98 3.68
N VAL A 351 20.83 13.71 3.58
CA VAL A 351 21.77 13.82 4.72
C VAL A 351 21.81 15.26 5.25
N TYR A 352 21.89 16.25 4.38
CA TYR A 352 21.83 17.65 4.78
C TYR A 352 20.49 17.99 5.46
N ARG A 353 19.36 17.55 4.91
CA ARG A 353 18.03 17.77 5.50
C ARG A 353 17.89 17.10 6.87
N ASN A 354 18.56 15.96 7.08
CA ASN A 354 18.55 15.28 8.38
C ASN A 354 19.37 15.97 9.46
N GLU A 355 20.34 16.78 9.06
CA GLU A 355 21.17 17.62 9.95
C GLU A 355 20.64 19.06 10.08
N GLY A 356 19.41 19.33 9.60
CA GLY A 356 18.77 20.62 9.74
C GLY A 356 18.89 21.55 8.53
N TYR A 357 19.73 21.26 7.58
CA TYR A 357 19.96 22.11 6.42
C TYR A 357 18.83 21.92 5.36
N LEU A 358 17.64 22.35 5.73
CA LEU A 358 16.43 22.19 4.90
C LEU A 358 16.57 22.82 3.51
N TYR A 359 17.31 23.92 3.41
CA TYR A 359 17.49 24.68 2.18
C TYR A 359 18.78 24.30 1.44
N ALA A 360 19.49 23.29 1.91
CA ALA A 360 20.65 22.79 1.21
C ALA A 360 20.25 22.29 -0.19
N ARG A 361 21.03 22.69 -1.16
CA ARG A 361 20.84 22.29 -2.55
C ARG A 361 22.17 21.79 -3.10
N VAL A 362 22.14 20.64 -3.71
CA VAL A 362 23.25 20.06 -4.45
C VAL A 362 22.94 20.18 -5.93
N THR A 363 23.73 20.97 -6.65
CA THR A 363 23.58 21.16 -8.09
C THR A 363 24.61 20.31 -8.79
N PRO A 364 24.22 19.22 -9.50
CA PRO A 364 25.13 18.43 -10.31
C PRO A 364 25.49 19.20 -11.57
N ILE A 365 26.78 19.25 -11.88
CA ILE A 365 27.32 19.88 -13.07
C ILE A 365 28.20 18.85 -13.76
N THR A 366 27.93 18.59 -15.05
CA THR A 366 28.70 17.67 -15.87
C THR A 366 29.17 18.37 -17.14
N ASN A 367 30.46 18.33 -17.40
CA ASN A 367 31.05 18.86 -18.60
C ASN A 367 31.60 17.71 -19.48
N LYS A 368 31.15 17.63 -20.71
CA LYS A 368 31.63 16.65 -21.69
C LYS A 368 32.98 17.13 -22.26
N VAL A 369 34.01 16.32 -22.12
CA VAL A 369 35.35 16.59 -22.65
C VAL A 369 35.63 15.60 -23.76
N PRO A 370 35.69 16.07 -25.04
CA PRO A 370 36.05 15.24 -26.18
C PRO A 370 37.45 14.66 -26.03
N SER A 371 37.66 13.50 -26.54
CA SER A 371 39.01 12.92 -26.54
C SER A 371 39.90 13.51 -27.64
N ASP A 372 40.99 14.14 -27.28
CA ASP A 372 41.98 14.67 -28.23
C ASP A 372 42.89 13.60 -28.84
N ASN A 373 42.95 12.39 -28.26
CA ASN A 373 43.93 11.34 -28.63
C ASN A 373 43.30 10.02 -29.12
N GLY A 374 42.02 10.02 -29.52
CA GLY A 374 41.33 8.80 -29.98
C GLY A 374 40.96 7.80 -28.85
N GLY A 375 41.03 8.23 -27.60
CA GLY A 375 40.46 7.52 -26.45
C GLY A 375 38.95 7.76 -26.30
N PRO A 376 38.28 7.16 -25.31
CA PRO A 376 36.90 7.48 -25.01
C PRO A 376 36.75 8.91 -24.47
N PRO A 377 35.65 9.60 -24.76
CA PRO A 377 35.37 10.91 -24.18
C PRO A 377 35.16 10.79 -22.67
N THR A 378 35.42 11.89 -21.95
CA THR A 378 35.30 11.90 -20.47
C THR A 378 34.33 12.95 -19.97
N ILE A 379 33.82 12.73 -18.73
CA ILE A 379 32.98 13.67 -18.01
C ILE A 379 33.78 14.26 -16.85
N GLU A 380 33.86 15.58 -16.79
CA GLU A 380 34.22 16.29 -15.58
C GLU A 380 32.94 16.53 -14.79
N ALA A 381 32.76 15.79 -13.69
CA ALA A 381 31.62 15.88 -12.82
C ALA A 381 31.92 16.76 -11.60
N ARG A 382 30.95 17.54 -11.16
CA ARG A 382 31.07 18.36 -9.97
C ARG A 382 29.74 18.52 -9.27
N TRP A 383 29.75 18.46 -7.95
CA TRP A 383 28.64 18.92 -7.12
C TRP A 383 28.93 20.31 -6.58
N GLN A 384 28.08 21.26 -6.89
CA GLN A 384 28.09 22.58 -6.29
C GLN A 384 27.03 22.62 -5.19
N ILE A 385 27.49 22.72 -3.95
CA ILE A 385 26.63 22.66 -2.75
C ILE A 385 26.39 24.08 -2.23
N THR A 386 25.13 24.38 -1.96
CA THR A 386 24.72 25.58 -1.23
C THR A 386 24.04 25.12 0.04
N GLU A 387 24.74 25.14 1.18
CA GLU A 387 24.23 24.55 2.41
C GLU A 387 23.11 25.37 3.07
N GLY A 388 23.22 26.69 3.08
CA GLY A 388 22.39 27.57 3.88
C GLY A 388 22.71 27.50 5.38
N SER A 389 21.73 27.82 6.22
CA SER A 389 21.81 27.69 7.68
C SER A 389 20.93 26.53 8.16
N PRO A 390 21.32 25.82 9.24
CA PRO A 390 20.46 24.80 9.81
C PRO A 390 19.21 25.43 10.44
N ALA A 391 18.04 24.88 10.14
CA ALA A 391 16.76 25.31 10.67
C ALA A 391 16.42 24.56 11.97
N LEU A 392 15.90 25.27 12.95
CA LEU A 392 15.30 24.69 14.14
C LEU A 392 13.79 24.54 13.96
N VAL A 393 13.21 23.63 14.70
CA VAL A 393 11.76 23.48 14.74
C VAL A 393 11.19 24.48 15.73
N ASN A 394 10.49 25.49 15.23
CA ASN A 394 9.84 26.48 16.06
C ASN A 394 8.58 25.92 16.72
N ARG A 395 7.70 25.31 15.93
CA ARG A 395 6.43 24.77 16.41
C ARG A 395 6.03 23.49 15.69
N VAL A 396 5.37 22.59 16.45
CA VAL A 396 4.74 21.39 15.91
C VAL A 396 3.25 21.43 16.21
N THR A 397 2.44 21.52 15.17
CA THR A 397 0.97 21.60 15.23
C THR A 397 0.36 20.31 14.69
N ILE A 398 -0.77 19.89 15.27
CA ILE A 398 -1.60 18.79 14.79
C ILE A 398 -2.95 19.38 14.44
N SER A 399 -3.49 19.04 13.27
CA SER A 399 -4.74 19.56 12.75
C SER A 399 -5.60 18.47 12.11
N GLY A 400 -6.93 18.61 12.19
CA GLY A 400 -7.88 17.66 11.60
C GLY A 400 -8.31 16.51 12.51
N ASN A 401 -7.85 16.49 13.77
CA ASN A 401 -8.26 15.51 14.76
C ASN A 401 -9.51 16.01 15.53
N GLU A 402 -10.70 15.64 15.06
CA GLU A 402 -11.97 16.03 15.71
C GLU A 402 -12.37 15.07 16.84
N TYR A 403 -12.16 13.77 16.63
CA TYR A 403 -12.53 12.70 17.58
C TYR A 403 -11.33 12.19 18.35
N THR A 404 -10.15 12.05 17.69
CA THR A 404 -8.95 11.52 18.32
C THR A 404 -8.26 12.57 19.18
N TYR A 405 -7.97 12.24 20.43
CA TYR A 405 -7.24 13.14 21.31
C TYR A 405 -5.85 13.47 20.76
N GLU A 406 -5.45 14.73 20.84
CA GLU A 406 -4.16 15.21 20.32
C GLU A 406 -2.96 14.42 20.87
N TRP A 407 -2.97 14.06 22.17
CA TRP A 407 -1.88 13.31 22.79
C TRP A 407 -1.62 11.95 22.14
N VAL A 408 -2.65 11.31 21.56
CA VAL A 408 -2.50 10.05 20.82
C VAL A 408 -1.61 10.24 19.60
N ILE A 409 -1.82 11.31 18.87
CA ILE A 409 -1.05 11.65 17.67
C ILE A 409 0.33 12.16 18.08
N ARG A 410 0.38 13.05 19.07
CA ARG A 410 1.63 13.65 19.58
C ARG A 410 2.63 12.62 20.08
N ASN A 411 2.16 11.52 20.66
CA ASN A 411 3.01 10.39 21.07
C ASN A 411 3.68 9.65 19.88
N GLN A 412 3.21 9.87 18.65
CA GLN A 412 3.81 9.32 17.43
C GLN A 412 4.80 10.27 16.77
N VAL A 413 4.90 11.51 17.28
CA VAL A 413 5.76 12.54 16.72
C VAL A 413 7.12 12.49 17.39
N PHE A 414 8.19 12.34 16.59
CA PHE A 414 9.57 12.21 17.06
C PHE A 414 10.37 13.51 16.96
N ILE A 415 9.76 14.58 16.48
CA ILE A 415 10.38 15.89 16.37
C ILE A 415 9.65 16.89 17.27
N LEU A 416 10.39 17.63 18.06
CA LEU A 416 9.85 18.52 19.07
C LEU A 416 10.28 19.97 18.81
N PRO A 417 9.52 20.96 19.29
CA PRO A 417 9.96 22.35 19.27
C PRO A 417 11.32 22.53 19.94
N GLY A 418 12.23 23.25 19.28
CA GLY A 418 13.62 23.45 19.70
C GLY A 418 14.62 22.42 19.18
N ASP A 419 14.14 21.31 18.57
CA ASP A 419 15.03 20.36 17.91
C ASP A 419 15.59 20.95 16.61
N VAL A 420 16.76 20.47 16.20
CA VAL A 420 17.23 20.64 14.83
C VAL A 420 16.31 19.87 13.89
N TYR A 421 15.88 20.50 12.80
CA TYR A 421 15.03 19.87 11.80
C TYR A 421 15.67 18.58 11.28
N SER A 422 14.86 17.55 11.06
CA SER A 422 15.29 16.27 10.49
C SER A 422 14.17 15.68 9.66
N GLN A 423 14.41 15.54 8.38
CA GLN A 423 13.46 14.96 7.41
C GLN A 423 13.06 13.53 7.82
N ASP A 424 14.03 12.72 8.24
CA ASP A 424 13.79 11.35 8.69
C ASP A 424 12.85 11.30 9.91
N ARG A 425 13.04 12.19 10.89
CA ARG A 425 12.15 12.26 12.06
C ARG A 425 10.72 12.70 11.70
N VAL A 426 10.58 13.63 10.76
CA VAL A 426 9.27 14.05 10.25
C VAL A 426 8.60 12.90 9.51
N LEU A 427 9.32 12.23 8.61
CA LEU A 427 8.78 11.10 7.83
C LEU A 427 8.40 9.92 8.74
N ARG A 428 9.22 9.58 9.72
CA ARG A 428 8.88 8.55 10.72
C ARG A 428 7.67 8.92 11.55
N SER A 429 7.54 10.19 11.92
CA SER A 429 6.34 10.67 12.63
C SER A 429 5.10 10.50 11.77
N TYR A 430 5.16 10.90 10.52
CA TYR A 430 4.07 10.72 9.53
C TYR A 430 3.70 9.24 9.34
N GLN A 431 4.70 8.37 9.16
CA GLN A 431 4.49 6.93 9.02
C GLN A 431 3.84 6.31 10.26
N ASN A 432 4.27 6.72 11.46
CA ASN A 432 3.68 6.22 12.70
C ASN A 432 2.25 6.71 12.93
N ILE A 433 1.96 7.98 12.60
CA ILE A 433 0.59 8.50 12.63
C ILE A 433 -0.30 7.70 11.66
N SER A 434 0.18 7.45 10.45
CA SER A 434 -0.52 6.64 9.45
C SER A 434 -0.73 5.19 9.91
N ALA A 435 0.26 4.61 10.59
CA ALA A 435 0.21 3.25 11.14
C ALA A 435 -0.80 3.05 12.29
N LEU A 436 -1.28 4.13 12.92
CA LEU A 436 -2.37 4.04 13.90
C LEU A 436 -3.65 3.46 13.28
N GLY A 437 -3.86 3.64 11.98
CA GLY A 437 -5.02 3.13 11.26
C GLY A 437 -6.31 3.91 11.52
N PHE A 438 -6.24 5.08 12.16
CA PHE A 438 -7.38 5.93 12.49
C PHE A 438 -7.64 7.00 11.43
N PHE A 439 -6.68 7.23 10.56
CA PHE A 439 -6.67 8.27 9.55
C PHE A 439 -6.66 7.67 8.15
N GLU A 440 -7.07 8.47 7.17
CA GLU A 440 -6.96 8.08 5.76
C GLU A 440 -5.48 7.89 5.37
N THR A 441 -5.20 6.91 4.52
CA THR A 441 -3.85 6.59 4.05
C THR A 441 -3.86 6.37 2.54
N PRO A 442 -2.97 7.04 1.78
CA PRO A 442 -2.03 8.05 2.25
C PRO A 442 -2.75 9.32 2.69
N GLY A 443 -2.43 9.82 3.88
CA GLY A 443 -2.89 11.12 4.36
C GLY A 443 -2.07 12.26 3.75
N PRO A 444 -2.46 13.52 4.01
CA PRO A 444 -1.67 14.67 3.61
C PRO A 444 -0.26 14.61 4.21
N PHE A 445 0.76 14.87 3.40
CA PHE A 445 2.12 15.00 3.92
C PHE A 445 2.19 16.19 4.89
N PRO A 446 3.02 16.14 5.95
CA PRO A 446 3.17 17.26 6.87
C PRO A 446 3.56 18.55 6.15
N ASP A 447 2.85 19.63 6.48
CA ASP A 447 3.16 20.95 5.96
C ASP A 447 4.32 21.55 6.75
N ILE A 448 5.38 21.95 6.04
CA ILE A 448 6.60 22.48 6.59
C ILE A 448 6.74 23.90 6.08
N GLN A 449 6.50 24.88 6.95
CA GLN A 449 6.53 26.29 6.58
C GLN A 449 7.69 27.01 7.26
N PRO A 450 8.54 27.71 6.48
CA PRO A 450 9.59 28.56 7.07
C PRO A 450 8.97 29.78 7.74
N ASN A 451 9.56 30.18 8.86
CA ASN A 451 9.26 31.47 9.50
C ASN A 451 10.25 32.55 9.04
N GLU A 452 10.06 33.78 9.53
CA GLU A 452 10.91 34.93 9.17
C GLU A 452 12.35 34.79 9.67
N GLU A 453 12.60 33.95 10.67
CA GLU A 453 13.93 33.69 11.27
C GLU A 453 14.70 32.57 10.55
N GLY A 454 14.05 31.85 9.62
CA GLY A 454 14.61 30.72 8.88
C GLY A 454 14.39 29.38 9.56
N ASP A 455 13.70 29.35 10.70
CA ASP A 455 13.24 28.15 11.37
C ASP A 455 11.93 27.64 10.75
N VAL A 456 11.47 26.46 11.18
CA VAL A 456 10.30 25.82 10.55
C VAL A 456 9.15 25.56 11.52
N ASP A 457 7.96 25.83 11.06
CA ASP A 457 6.71 25.36 11.65
C ASP A 457 6.27 24.09 10.92
N ILE A 458 6.01 23.03 11.66
CA ILE A 458 5.59 21.72 11.11
C ILE A 458 4.15 21.48 11.52
N THR A 459 3.26 21.26 10.52
CA THR A 459 1.87 20.93 10.77
C THR A 459 1.56 19.53 10.25
N PHE A 460 1.20 18.61 11.14
CA PHE A 460 0.69 17.29 10.80
C PHE A 460 -0.82 17.38 10.58
N ASN A 461 -1.23 17.37 9.32
CA ASN A 461 -2.64 17.36 8.94
C ASN A 461 -3.13 15.92 8.88
N VAL A 462 -4.20 15.61 9.59
CA VAL A 462 -4.82 14.28 9.59
C VAL A 462 -6.27 14.37 9.12
N VAL A 463 -6.74 13.33 8.44
CA VAL A 463 -8.14 13.17 8.05
C VAL A 463 -8.66 11.91 8.71
N GLU A 464 -9.59 12.05 9.66
CA GLU A 464 -10.12 10.93 10.42
C GLU A 464 -11.05 10.07 9.57
N LYS A 465 -10.96 8.74 9.74
CA LYS A 465 -11.87 7.79 9.09
C LYS A 465 -12.65 6.99 10.12
N GLN A 466 -13.75 6.39 9.68
CA GLN A 466 -14.50 5.46 10.52
C GLN A 466 -13.64 4.23 10.82
N THR A 467 -13.38 3.97 12.10
CA THR A 467 -12.46 2.92 12.55
C THR A 467 -13.15 1.62 12.94
N GLY A 468 -14.46 1.66 13.25
CA GLY A 468 -15.23 0.46 13.59
C GLY A 468 -15.37 -0.48 12.41
N SER A 469 -15.06 -1.76 12.60
CA SER A 469 -15.20 -2.78 11.56
C SER A 469 -15.94 -4.01 12.07
N ILE A 470 -16.79 -4.58 11.20
CA ILE A 470 -17.40 -5.89 11.40
C ILE A 470 -16.72 -6.84 10.43
N ASN A 471 -16.06 -7.84 10.98
CA ASN A 471 -15.37 -8.86 10.20
C ASN A 471 -16.14 -10.18 10.33
N PHE A 472 -16.37 -10.86 9.24
CA PHE A 472 -16.95 -12.17 9.24
C PHE A 472 -16.23 -13.09 8.26
N GLY A 473 -16.22 -14.35 8.55
CA GLY A 473 -15.63 -15.36 7.68
C GLY A 473 -16.31 -16.69 7.87
N THR A 474 -16.37 -17.46 6.80
CA THR A 474 -16.87 -18.83 6.83
C THR A 474 -15.85 -19.76 6.22
N SER A 475 -15.75 -20.97 6.76
CA SER A 475 -14.85 -22.00 6.27
C SER A 475 -15.62 -23.31 6.14
N VAL A 476 -15.38 -24.00 5.04
CA VAL A 476 -15.88 -25.35 4.80
C VAL A 476 -14.70 -26.26 4.48
N GLY A 477 -14.47 -27.27 5.29
CA GLY A 477 -13.33 -28.16 5.12
C GLY A 477 -13.69 -29.64 5.30
N GLY A 478 -12.95 -30.52 4.62
CA GLY A 478 -13.14 -31.96 4.71
C GLY A 478 -12.95 -32.45 6.16
N GLY A 479 -14.03 -32.99 6.75
CA GLY A 479 -14.03 -33.46 8.14
C GLY A 479 -14.39 -32.41 9.20
N VAL A 480 -14.15 -31.11 8.96
CA VAL A 480 -14.43 -30.04 9.91
C VAL A 480 -15.89 -29.53 9.77
N GLY A 481 -16.47 -29.64 8.57
CA GLY A 481 -17.79 -29.11 8.27
C GLY A 481 -17.81 -27.59 8.11
N LEU A 482 -18.98 -26.99 8.24
CA LEU A 482 -19.16 -25.55 8.22
C LEU A 482 -18.73 -24.94 9.56
N SER A 483 -17.86 -23.94 9.49
CA SER A 483 -17.47 -23.10 10.63
C SER A 483 -17.36 -21.65 10.17
N GLY A 484 -17.36 -20.71 11.10
CA GLY A 484 -17.18 -19.31 10.79
C GLY A 484 -16.97 -18.48 12.03
N PHE A 485 -16.78 -17.19 11.80
CA PHE A 485 -16.72 -16.21 12.88
C PHE A 485 -17.42 -14.90 12.47
N ILE A 486 -17.86 -14.19 13.47
CA ILE A 486 -18.31 -12.80 13.39
C ILE A 486 -17.53 -12.05 14.46
N GLY A 487 -16.83 -10.99 14.02
CA GLY A 487 -16.05 -10.13 14.90
C GLY A 487 -16.48 -8.68 14.73
N TYR A 488 -16.63 -7.96 15.80
CA TYR A 488 -16.69 -6.50 15.85
C TYR A 488 -15.42 -6.00 16.49
N GLN A 489 -14.76 -5.06 15.85
CA GLN A 489 -13.57 -4.41 16.38
C GLN A 489 -13.73 -2.90 16.27
N GLN A 490 -13.51 -2.21 17.37
CA GLN A 490 -13.46 -0.76 17.45
C GLN A 490 -12.09 -0.33 17.96
N PRO A 491 -11.14 -0.03 17.08
CA PRO A 491 -9.93 0.67 17.45
C PRO A 491 -10.27 2.15 17.75
N ASN A 492 -9.41 2.82 18.47
CA ASN A 492 -9.60 4.22 18.86
C ASN A 492 -10.90 4.49 19.65
N LEU A 493 -11.23 3.59 20.56
CA LEU A 493 -12.39 3.73 21.44
C LEU A 493 -12.27 5.03 22.27
N PHE A 494 -13.32 5.86 22.22
CA PHE A 494 -13.37 7.18 22.87
C PHE A 494 -12.27 8.15 22.40
N GLY A 495 -11.70 7.98 21.21
CA GLY A 495 -10.62 8.84 20.68
C GLY A 495 -9.27 8.67 21.39
N GLN A 496 -9.10 7.65 22.23
CA GLN A 496 -7.94 7.47 23.10
C GLN A 496 -6.98 6.35 22.64
N ALA A 497 -7.05 5.94 21.39
CA ALA A 497 -6.32 4.81 20.83
C ALA A 497 -6.56 3.47 21.57
N LYS A 498 -7.55 3.40 22.42
CA LYS A 498 -7.96 2.18 23.09
C LYS A 498 -8.77 1.32 22.13
N SER A 499 -8.68 0.01 22.24
CA SER A 499 -9.45 -0.87 21.38
C SER A 499 -10.36 -1.79 22.17
N GLY A 500 -11.56 -1.98 21.63
CA GLY A 500 -12.52 -2.99 22.09
C GLY A 500 -12.79 -3.97 20.97
N SER A 501 -12.88 -5.26 21.30
CA SER A 501 -13.31 -6.25 20.32
C SER A 501 -14.25 -7.27 20.93
N LEU A 502 -15.20 -7.73 20.09
CA LEU A 502 -16.09 -8.83 20.38
C LEU A 502 -15.94 -9.83 19.25
N ARG A 503 -15.71 -11.09 19.56
CA ARG A 503 -15.57 -12.15 18.59
C ARG A 503 -16.41 -13.35 18.99
N TRP A 504 -17.13 -13.87 18.02
CA TRP A 504 -17.87 -15.12 18.16
C TRP A 504 -17.44 -16.07 17.04
N ASP A 505 -16.77 -17.17 17.42
CA ASP A 505 -16.47 -18.26 16.51
C ASP A 505 -17.56 -19.34 16.68
N PHE A 506 -18.09 -19.83 15.58
CA PHE A 506 -19.13 -20.86 15.58
C PHE A 506 -18.77 -21.99 14.62
N GLY A 507 -19.14 -23.21 15.00
CA GLY A 507 -18.90 -24.40 14.20
C GLY A 507 -19.02 -25.68 14.99
N ARG A 508 -18.83 -26.79 14.29
CA ARG A 508 -18.94 -28.12 14.90
C ARG A 508 -17.84 -28.38 15.96
N TYR A 509 -16.64 -27.84 15.73
CA TYR A 509 -15.46 -28.12 16.54
C TYR A 509 -15.08 -26.97 17.46
N LEU A 510 -15.48 -25.76 17.15
CA LEU A 510 -15.23 -24.58 17.94
C LEU A 510 -16.52 -23.76 18.07
N ASN A 511 -16.83 -23.38 19.32
CA ASN A 511 -17.81 -22.36 19.63
C ASN A 511 -17.23 -21.52 20.73
N SER A 512 -16.79 -20.30 20.42
CA SER A 512 -16.06 -19.44 21.33
C SER A 512 -16.63 -18.03 21.26
N PHE A 513 -16.84 -17.44 22.41
CA PHE A 513 -17.12 -16.02 22.54
C PHE A 513 -15.95 -15.37 23.29
N GLU A 514 -15.41 -14.30 22.73
CA GLU A 514 -14.32 -13.53 23.31
C GLU A 514 -14.66 -12.04 23.29
N ALA A 515 -14.43 -11.38 24.39
CA ALA A 515 -14.49 -9.93 24.52
C ALA A 515 -13.15 -9.42 25.03
N SER A 516 -12.53 -8.49 24.31
CA SER A 516 -11.27 -7.90 24.74
C SER A 516 -11.31 -6.39 24.75
N TYR A 517 -10.57 -5.82 25.69
CA TYR A 517 -10.31 -4.41 25.82
C TYR A 517 -8.79 -4.21 25.94
N THR A 518 -8.24 -3.30 25.15
CA THR A 518 -6.81 -3.01 25.17
C THR A 518 -6.58 -1.51 25.25
N ASP A 519 -5.74 -1.10 26.17
CA ASP A 519 -5.21 0.25 26.31
C ASP A 519 -3.72 0.22 25.95
N PRO A 520 -3.30 0.82 24.85
CA PRO A 520 -1.89 0.81 24.42
C PRO A 520 -0.98 1.67 25.29
N ALA A 521 -1.55 2.59 26.08
CA ALA A 521 -0.82 3.58 26.87
C ALA A 521 -1.50 3.81 28.24
N LEU A 522 -1.49 2.80 29.09
CA LEU A 522 -2.06 2.86 30.44
C LEU A 522 -1.54 4.08 31.19
N PHE A 523 -2.48 4.92 31.68
CA PHE A 523 -2.16 6.18 32.36
C PHE A 523 -1.23 7.10 31.56
N GLN A 524 -1.36 7.09 30.22
CA GLN A 524 -0.51 7.86 29.29
C GLN A 524 0.98 7.49 29.38
N SER A 525 1.27 6.25 29.77
CA SER A 525 2.62 5.72 29.83
C SER A 525 2.94 4.86 28.61
N LEU A 526 4.18 4.38 28.48
CA LEU A 526 4.58 3.42 27.45
C LEU A 526 4.14 1.97 27.76
N VAL A 527 3.41 1.78 28.86
CA VAL A 527 2.90 0.48 29.26
C VAL A 527 1.54 0.23 28.64
N SER A 528 1.40 -0.89 27.94
CA SER A 528 0.10 -1.33 27.42
C SER A 528 -0.58 -2.28 28.40
N GLY A 529 -1.91 -2.28 28.43
CA GLY A 529 -2.69 -3.22 29.21
C GLY A 529 -3.85 -3.79 28.42
N SER A 530 -4.14 -5.08 28.59
CA SER A 530 -5.33 -5.70 28.01
C SER A 530 -6.06 -6.55 29.03
N LEU A 531 -7.37 -6.61 28.86
CA LEU A 531 -8.28 -7.48 29.57
C LEU A 531 -9.08 -8.30 28.56
N THR A 532 -9.07 -9.62 28.69
CA THR A 532 -9.82 -10.53 27.82
C THR A 532 -10.74 -11.39 28.66
N LEU A 533 -12.00 -11.48 28.24
CA LEU A 533 -13.01 -12.39 28.77
C LEU A 533 -13.33 -13.42 27.69
N PHE A 534 -13.36 -14.69 28.03
CA PHE A 534 -13.63 -15.72 27.03
C PHE A 534 -14.51 -16.85 27.60
N ASN A 535 -15.31 -17.44 26.71
CA ASN A 535 -16.07 -18.66 26.96
C ASN A 535 -15.97 -19.51 25.70
N SER A 536 -15.12 -20.54 25.74
CA SER A 536 -14.86 -21.41 24.58
C SER A 536 -15.37 -22.81 24.84
N ARG A 537 -15.84 -23.45 23.78
CA ARG A 537 -16.17 -24.85 23.72
C ARG A 537 -15.46 -25.47 22.54
N ASP A 538 -14.41 -26.25 22.84
CA ASP A 538 -13.52 -26.80 21.87
C ASP A 538 -13.75 -28.31 21.71
N ARG A 539 -13.98 -28.78 20.50
CA ARG A 539 -13.97 -30.20 20.15
C ARG A 539 -12.80 -30.41 19.19
N PHE A 540 -11.79 -31.05 19.65
CA PHE A 540 -10.65 -31.35 18.82
C PHE A 540 -10.98 -32.48 17.84
N PHE A 541 -10.77 -32.25 16.55
CA PHE A 541 -11.06 -33.24 15.51
C PHE A 541 -10.28 -34.55 15.73
N GLN A 542 -9.06 -34.42 16.22
CA GLN A 542 -8.13 -35.52 16.47
C GLN A 542 -8.48 -36.33 17.71
N PHE A 543 -9.14 -35.71 18.68
CA PHE A 543 -9.55 -36.30 19.93
C PHE A 543 -11.08 -36.36 19.98
N SER A 544 -11.65 -37.33 19.26
CA SER A 544 -13.10 -37.40 19.01
C SER A 544 -13.92 -37.91 20.22
N THR A 545 -13.27 -38.23 21.33
CA THR A 545 -13.88 -38.85 22.52
C THR A 545 -14.63 -37.89 23.43
N GLY A 546 -14.49 -36.58 23.22
CA GLY A 546 -15.14 -35.57 24.05
C GLY A 546 -14.93 -34.13 23.55
N ARG A 547 -15.26 -33.20 24.42
CA ARG A 547 -15.05 -31.75 24.23
C ARG A 547 -14.61 -31.07 25.52
N ARG A 548 -13.88 -29.97 25.36
CA ARG A 548 -13.46 -29.11 26.45
C ARG A 548 -14.29 -27.82 26.45
N ARG A 549 -14.77 -27.41 27.60
CA ARG A 549 -15.35 -26.08 27.84
C ARG A 549 -14.44 -25.28 28.76
N ARG A 550 -14.10 -24.05 28.38
CA ARG A 550 -13.24 -23.16 29.15
C ARG A 550 -13.88 -21.77 29.26
N VAL A 551 -14.01 -21.29 30.50
CA VAL A 551 -14.52 -19.94 30.77
C VAL A 551 -13.50 -19.24 31.65
N GLY A 552 -13.15 -18.03 31.34
CA GLY A 552 -12.13 -17.33 32.10
C GLY A 552 -11.93 -15.89 31.72
N THR A 553 -10.93 -15.31 32.38
CA THR A 553 -10.43 -13.96 32.14
C THR A 553 -8.92 -13.96 32.15
N SER A 554 -8.34 -13.07 31.38
CA SER A 554 -6.89 -12.82 31.42
C SER A 554 -6.58 -11.34 31.31
N THR A 555 -5.56 -10.92 32.05
CA THR A 555 -4.97 -9.57 31.92
C THR A 555 -3.55 -9.71 31.43
N ARG A 556 -3.11 -8.77 30.62
CA ARG A 556 -1.75 -8.71 30.09
C ARG A 556 -1.24 -7.28 30.08
N PHE A 557 -0.03 -7.08 30.58
CA PHE A 557 0.67 -5.81 30.58
C PHE A 557 1.92 -5.93 29.71
N GLY A 558 2.14 -4.95 28.83
CA GLY A 558 3.28 -4.89 27.94
C GLY A 558 4.17 -3.71 28.24
N PHE A 559 5.46 -3.97 28.42
CA PHE A 559 6.48 -2.98 28.75
C PHE A 559 7.47 -2.88 27.60
N PRO A 560 7.91 -1.68 27.19
CA PRO A 560 9.03 -1.55 26.26
C PRO A 560 10.31 -2.08 26.94
N TRP A 561 11.15 -2.76 26.16
CA TRP A 561 12.48 -3.13 26.64
C TRP A 561 13.36 -1.86 26.71
N PRO A 562 14.13 -1.64 27.80
CA PRO A 562 15.03 -0.50 27.88
C PRO A 562 15.98 -0.45 26.68
N ASN A 563 16.11 0.74 26.09
CA ASN A 563 16.98 0.99 24.92
C ASN A 563 16.68 0.15 23.66
N SER A 564 15.49 -0.46 23.54
CA SER A 564 15.09 -1.19 22.35
C SER A 564 13.69 -0.77 21.89
N ARG A 565 13.57 -0.37 20.64
CA ARG A 565 12.29 -0.05 20.00
C ARG A 565 11.58 -1.30 19.43
N VAL A 566 12.33 -2.38 19.23
CA VAL A 566 11.85 -3.62 18.58
C VAL A 566 11.58 -4.75 19.56
N SER A 567 11.84 -4.54 20.85
CA SER A 567 11.68 -5.55 21.91
C SER A 567 10.66 -5.11 22.96
N ARG A 568 9.83 -6.03 23.41
CA ARG A 568 8.82 -5.80 24.46
C ARG A 568 8.80 -6.96 25.45
N VAL A 569 8.55 -6.64 26.71
CA VAL A 569 8.30 -7.60 27.77
C VAL A 569 6.80 -7.63 28.08
N PHE A 570 6.28 -8.79 28.33
CA PHE A 570 4.89 -8.96 28.72
C PHE A 570 4.78 -9.70 30.04
N MET A 571 3.86 -9.26 30.90
CA MET A 571 3.44 -9.96 32.10
C MET A 571 1.93 -10.08 32.08
N GLY A 572 1.40 -11.23 32.45
CA GLY A 572 -0.02 -11.44 32.44
C GLY A 572 -0.48 -12.37 33.56
N TYR A 573 -1.75 -12.30 33.92
CA TYR A 573 -2.41 -13.20 34.83
C TYR A 573 -3.71 -13.70 34.19
N GLY A 574 -3.92 -15.00 34.22
CA GLY A 574 -5.11 -15.67 33.74
C GLY A 574 -5.77 -16.51 34.80
N LEU A 575 -7.12 -16.45 34.85
CA LEU A 575 -7.93 -17.32 35.70
C LEU A 575 -9.02 -17.95 34.83
N SER A 576 -9.07 -19.29 34.79
CA SER A 576 -10.09 -19.95 33.99
C SER A 576 -10.55 -21.26 34.65
N GLN A 577 -11.81 -21.59 34.40
CA GLN A 577 -12.37 -22.89 34.72
C GLN A 577 -12.46 -23.75 33.47
N THR A 578 -11.89 -24.94 33.52
CA THR A 578 -11.96 -25.94 32.45
C THR A 578 -12.85 -27.09 32.87
N LYS A 579 -13.80 -27.45 32.00
CA LYS A 579 -14.64 -28.64 32.15
C LYS A 579 -14.44 -29.57 30.98
N TYR A 580 -14.36 -30.84 31.24
CA TYR A 580 -14.25 -31.89 30.24
C TYR A 580 -15.59 -32.63 30.16
N GLU A 581 -16.10 -32.79 28.95
CA GLU A 581 -17.35 -33.51 28.67
C GLU A 581 -17.04 -34.65 27.71
N GLN A 582 -17.10 -35.87 28.23
CA GLN A 582 -16.90 -37.10 27.42
C GLN A 582 -18.18 -37.44 26.67
N PHE A 583 -18.06 -37.97 25.46
CA PHE A 583 -19.19 -38.52 24.74
C PHE A 583 -19.48 -39.95 25.21
N SER A 584 -20.78 -40.29 25.27
CA SER A 584 -21.26 -41.55 25.83
C SER A 584 -20.77 -42.80 25.08
N ASP A 585 -20.39 -42.68 23.83
CA ASP A 585 -19.99 -43.78 22.97
C ASP A 585 -18.45 -43.99 22.93
N SER A 586 -17.74 -43.35 23.87
CA SER A 586 -16.29 -43.40 23.88
C SER A 586 -15.77 -44.31 25.01
N ASP A 587 -14.95 -45.29 24.62
CA ASP A 587 -14.26 -46.18 25.58
C ASP A 587 -13.00 -45.51 26.18
N ASP A 588 -12.41 -44.53 25.50
CA ASP A 588 -11.23 -43.82 25.99
C ASP A 588 -11.61 -42.63 26.89
N THR A 589 -11.45 -42.78 28.17
CA THR A 589 -11.72 -41.76 29.22
C THR A 589 -10.47 -40.94 29.57
N SER A 590 -9.33 -41.19 28.92
CA SER A 590 -8.02 -40.67 29.32
C SER A 590 -7.89 -39.15 29.27
N LEU A 591 -8.53 -38.50 28.31
CA LEU A 591 -8.52 -37.04 28.18
C LEU A 591 -9.74 -36.37 28.80
N PHE A 592 -10.95 -36.84 28.52
CA PHE A 592 -12.20 -36.14 28.81
C PHE A 592 -12.95 -36.70 30.05
N GLY A 593 -12.52 -37.85 30.60
CA GLY A 593 -13.09 -38.39 31.83
C GLY A 593 -12.57 -37.74 33.13
N ARG A 594 -12.10 -36.49 33.07
CA ARG A 594 -11.45 -35.80 34.19
C ARG A 594 -12.42 -34.84 34.89
N PRO A 595 -12.22 -34.60 36.22
CA PRO A 595 -12.99 -33.59 36.92
C PRO A 595 -12.71 -32.18 36.35
N PRO A 596 -13.67 -31.26 36.54
CA PRO A 596 -13.44 -29.86 36.22
C PRO A 596 -12.26 -29.30 37.04
N GLY A 597 -11.42 -28.46 36.40
CA GLY A 597 -10.28 -27.81 37.05
C GLY A 597 -10.30 -26.29 36.92
N VAL A 598 -9.80 -25.61 37.93
CA VAL A 598 -9.53 -24.18 37.93
C VAL A 598 -8.06 -23.94 37.67
N GLN A 599 -7.76 -23.23 36.60
CA GLN A 599 -6.41 -22.87 36.20
C GLN A 599 -6.13 -21.42 36.60
N SER A 600 -5.11 -21.22 37.42
CA SER A 600 -4.57 -19.91 37.80
C SER A 600 -3.15 -19.81 37.26
N GLN A 601 -2.89 -18.87 36.37
CA GLN A 601 -1.71 -18.82 35.53
C GLN A 601 -1.05 -17.44 35.56
N LEU A 602 0.24 -17.40 35.83
CA LEU A 602 1.08 -16.23 35.61
C LEU A 602 1.91 -16.41 34.32
N THR A 603 1.85 -15.42 33.44
CA THR A 603 2.56 -15.44 32.16
C THR A 603 3.66 -14.38 32.15
N PHE A 604 4.85 -14.74 31.71
CA PHE A 604 5.94 -13.83 31.41
C PHE A 604 6.41 -14.07 29.98
N GLY A 605 6.52 -13.02 29.18
CA GLY A 605 6.93 -13.13 27.78
C GLY A 605 7.90 -12.04 27.37
N VAL A 606 8.76 -12.36 26.42
CA VAL A 606 9.66 -11.41 25.76
C VAL A 606 9.53 -11.62 24.26
N THR A 607 9.28 -10.56 23.54
CA THR A 607 9.21 -10.59 22.07
C THR A 607 10.14 -9.53 21.49
N ARG A 608 10.92 -9.93 20.47
CA ARG A 608 11.69 -9.03 19.61
C ARG A 608 11.25 -9.26 18.17
N GLN A 609 10.98 -8.19 17.41
CA GLN A 609 10.53 -8.30 16.03
C GLN A 609 11.16 -7.22 15.17
N THR A 610 11.78 -7.66 14.06
CA THR A 610 12.41 -6.79 13.04
C THR A 610 12.01 -7.23 11.62
N LEU A 611 10.96 -8.05 11.48
CA LEU A 611 10.49 -8.54 10.17
C LEU A 611 9.94 -7.38 9.33
N ASP A 612 10.31 -7.36 8.06
CA ASP A 612 9.87 -6.40 7.05
C ASP A 612 8.38 -6.53 6.68
N HIS A 613 7.85 -7.77 6.71
CA HIS A 613 6.44 -8.02 6.40
C HIS A 613 5.84 -9.09 7.33
N PRO A 614 4.61 -8.90 7.84
CA PRO A 614 4.03 -9.81 8.84
C PRO A 614 3.66 -11.20 8.29
N LEU A 615 3.23 -11.31 7.02
CA LEU A 615 2.78 -12.56 6.40
C LEU A 615 3.83 -13.17 5.46
N PHE A 616 4.54 -12.34 4.70
CA PHE A 616 5.53 -12.76 3.72
C PHE A 616 6.88 -12.09 3.98
N PRO A 617 7.52 -12.39 5.11
CA PRO A 617 8.81 -11.80 5.43
C PRO A 617 9.86 -12.19 4.40
N THR A 618 10.72 -11.25 4.05
CA THR A 618 11.89 -11.45 3.21
C THR A 618 13.19 -11.09 3.94
N SER A 619 13.09 -10.29 5.00
CA SER A 619 14.23 -9.88 5.83
C SER A 619 13.85 -9.72 7.29
N GLY A 620 14.87 -9.77 8.16
CA GLY A 620 14.71 -9.52 9.59
C GLY A 620 14.46 -10.79 10.41
N SER A 621 13.98 -10.60 11.63
CA SER A 621 13.81 -11.71 12.56
C SER A 621 12.71 -11.46 13.58
N ARG A 622 12.13 -12.54 14.11
CA ARG A 622 11.23 -12.52 15.27
C ARG A 622 11.68 -13.59 16.26
N GLN A 623 11.83 -13.20 17.50
CA GLN A 623 12.07 -14.10 18.62
C GLN A 623 11.00 -13.88 19.67
N ASN A 624 10.45 -14.95 20.20
CA ASN A 624 9.44 -14.92 21.26
C ASN A 624 9.75 -16.00 22.28
N LEU A 625 9.78 -15.62 23.53
CA LEU A 625 9.88 -16.52 24.68
C LEU A 625 8.65 -16.27 25.57
N ASN A 626 7.94 -17.33 25.93
CA ASN A 626 6.79 -17.29 26.82
C ASN A 626 6.94 -18.32 27.93
N ILE A 627 6.80 -17.90 29.17
CA ILE A 627 6.86 -18.73 30.36
C ILE A 627 5.53 -18.60 31.10
N GLU A 628 4.85 -19.70 31.35
CA GLU A 628 3.54 -19.79 31.98
C GLU A 628 3.65 -20.63 33.25
N ALA A 629 3.54 -20.03 34.41
CA ALA A 629 3.52 -20.70 35.69
C ALA A 629 2.08 -20.91 36.16
N ASN A 630 1.69 -22.15 36.33
CA ASN A 630 0.34 -22.55 36.71
C ASN A 630 0.30 -23.14 38.12
N GLY A 631 -0.70 -22.76 38.90
CA GLY A 631 -0.95 -23.31 40.21
C GLY A 631 0.08 -22.89 41.27
N GLY A 632 0.35 -23.79 42.25
CA GLY A 632 1.27 -23.53 43.32
C GLY A 632 0.78 -22.42 44.25
N LEU A 633 1.58 -21.37 44.43
CA LEU A 633 1.23 -20.19 45.24
C LEU A 633 0.05 -19.39 44.66
N LEU A 634 -0.27 -19.55 43.40
CA LEU A 634 -1.40 -18.90 42.74
C LEU A 634 -2.72 -19.61 42.99
N GLY A 635 -2.70 -20.80 43.62
CA GLY A 635 -3.88 -21.63 43.77
C GLY A 635 -4.35 -22.27 42.46
N GLY A 636 -5.48 -22.99 42.52
CA GLY A 636 -6.02 -23.74 41.39
C GLY A 636 -5.53 -25.17 41.32
N ASP A 637 -5.95 -25.88 40.25
CA ASP A 637 -5.62 -27.26 40.00
C ASP A 637 -4.43 -27.37 39.05
N GLY A 638 -3.56 -28.36 39.29
CA GLY A 638 -2.32 -28.54 38.52
C GLY A 638 -1.19 -27.62 38.97
N GLN A 639 0.01 -28.17 39.02
CA GLN A 639 1.23 -27.40 39.34
C GLN A 639 2.31 -27.66 38.30
N PHE A 640 2.38 -26.77 37.32
CA PHE A 640 3.34 -26.94 36.23
C PHE A 640 3.77 -25.59 35.69
N THR A 641 4.95 -25.60 35.07
CA THR A 641 5.47 -24.46 34.30
C THR A 641 5.62 -24.88 32.84
N ARG A 642 5.03 -24.12 31.96
CA ARG A 642 5.11 -24.28 30.51
C ARG A 642 6.01 -23.21 29.91
N VAL A 643 7.02 -23.62 29.16
CA VAL A 643 7.97 -22.75 28.46
C VAL A 643 7.79 -22.95 26.97
N LEU A 644 7.63 -21.88 26.24
CA LEU A 644 7.53 -21.85 24.79
C LEU A 644 8.56 -20.86 24.24
N ALA A 645 9.33 -21.28 23.25
CA ALA A 645 10.26 -20.43 22.52
C ALA A 645 10.03 -20.63 21.03
N ASP A 646 9.91 -19.53 20.30
CA ASP A 646 9.92 -19.54 18.85
C ASP A 646 10.87 -18.46 18.34
N ALA A 647 11.60 -18.79 17.27
CA ALA A 647 12.53 -17.89 16.63
C ALA A 647 12.47 -18.09 15.12
N ASN A 648 12.41 -16.98 14.41
CA ASN A 648 12.25 -16.96 12.96
C ASN A 648 13.22 -15.93 12.39
N TRP A 649 14.02 -16.30 11.42
CA TRP A 649 14.98 -15.44 10.71
C TRP A 649 14.76 -15.53 9.22
N TRP A 650 14.84 -14.39 8.56
CA TRP A 650 14.74 -14.27 7.11
C TRP A 650 15.90 -13.46 6.56
N VAL A 651 16.53 -13.97 5.51
CA VAL A 651 17.65 -13.35 4.81
C VAL A 651 17.30 -13.24 3.33
N PRO A 652 17.27 -12.01 2.76
CA PRO A 652 17.07 -11.83 1.33
C PRO A 652 18.33 -12.34 0.58
N ILE A 653 18.12 -13.10 -0.50
CA ILE A 653 19.19 -13.66 -1.32
C ILE A 653 19.16 -13.20 -2.77
N GLY A 654 18.19 -12.38 -3.15
CA GLY A 654 18.06 -11.79 -4.48
C GLY A 654 16.67 -11.34 -4.78
N GLY A 655 16.50 -10.63 -5.88
CA GLY A 655 15.23 -10.15 -6.38
C GLY A 655 15.40 -9.08 -7.45
N SER A 656 14.41 -8.87 -8.29
CA SER A 656 14.38 -7.81 -9.31
C SER A 656 13.26 -6.82 -9.02
N GLY A 657 13.62 -5.53 -9.06
CA GLY A 657 12.68 -4.42 -9.16
C GLY A 657 12.14 -3.89 -7.83
N LEU A 658 12.27 -2.59 -7.67
CA LEU A 658 11.38 -1.79 -6.82
C LEU A 658 10.08 -1.59 -7.62
N GLY A 659 8.92 -1.85 -7.02
CA GLY A 659 7.64 -1.47 -7.62
C GLY A 659 7.49 0.05 -7.68
N GLU A 660 6.63 0.54 -8.57
CA GLU A 660 6.27 1.96 -8.67
C GLU A 660 5.96 2.55 -7.29
N GLY A 661 6.59 3.67 -6.96
CA GLY A 661 6.37 4.39 -5.70
C GLY A 661 7.09 3.80 -4.47
N GLY A 662 8.14 2.96 -4.63
CA GLY A 662 8.87 2.38 -3.50
C GLY A 662 8.12 1.24 -2.78
N ALA A 663 6.96 0.84 -3.29
CA ALA A 663 6.25 -0.33 -2.78
C ALA A 663 6.98 -1.62 -3.19
N PRO A 664 6.98 -2.68 -2.37
CA PRO A 664 7.63 -3.95 -2.69
C PRO A 664 6.87 -4.69 -3.81
N GLY A 665 7.10 -4.31 -5.06
CA GLY A 665 6.42 -4.84 -6.25
C GLY A 665 7.23 -5.79 -7.12
N GLY A 666 8.45 -6.17 -6.72
CA GLY A 666 9.32 -7.10 -7.47
C GLY A 666 9.33 -8.51 -6.93
N VAL A 667 9.82 -9.44 -7.76
CA VAL A 667 10.08 -10.82 -7.35
C VAL A 667 11.24 -10.83 -6.35
N ARG A 668 11.03 -11.40 -5.16
CA ARG A 668 12.06 -11.51 -4.11
C ARG A 668 12.29 -12.94 -3.71
N PHE A 669 13.55 -13.29 -3.53
CA PHE A 669 13.99 -14.58 -3.00
C PHE A 669 14.51 -14.40 -1.58
N ALA A 670 14.11 -15.28 -0.67
CA ALA A 670 14.53 -15.22 0.70
C ALA A 670 14.75 -16.63 1.27
N LEU A 671 15.70 -16.75 2.20
CA LEU A 671 15.88 -17.94 3.04
C LEU A 671 15.29 -17.68 4.41
N GLY A 672 14.42 -18.57 4.85
CA GLY A 672 13.79 -18.56 6.16
C GLY A 672 14.28 -19.74 7.01
N LEU A 673 14.55 -19.48 8.28
CA LEU A 673 14.79 -20.51 9.30
C LEU A 673 13.88 -20.25 10.48
N THR A 674 13.04 -21.24 10.81
CA THR A 674 12.14 -21.17 11.97
C THR A 674 12.50 -22.27 12.96
N LEU A 675 12.72 -21.92 14.21
CA LEU A 675 12.92 -22.85 15.33
C LEU A 675 11.77 -22.67 16.32
N LYS A 676 11.19 -23.79 16.75
CA LYS A 676 10.19 -23.80 17.82
C LYS A 676 10.53 -24.86 18.85
N ALA A 677 10.42 -24.51 20.11
CA ALA A 677 10.66 -25.44 21.22
C ALA A 677 9.64 -25.18 22.32
N GLY A 678 9.30 -26.22 23.03
CA GLY A 678 8.46 -26.13 24.22
C GLY A 678 8.73 -27.22 25.23
N ALA A 679 8.53 -26.89 26.51
CA ALA A 679 8.68 -27.81 27.62
C ALA A 679 7.64 -27.56 28.69
N VAL A 680 7.11 -28.62 29.30
CA VAL A 680 6.22 -28.60 30.46
C VAL A 680 6.94 -29.32 31.61
N PHE A 681 7.14 -28.57 32.68
CA PHE A 681 7.75 -29.06 33.92
C PHE A 681 6.69 -29.12 35.02
N GLY A 682 6.64 -30.19 35.80
CA GLY A 682 5.66 -30.40 36.84
C GLY A 682 4.47 -31.23 36.38
N ASP A 683 3.35 -31.14 37.11
CA ASP A 683 2.16 -31.94 36.87
C ASP A 683 1.06 -31.16 36.15
N ALA A 684 0.96 -31.41 34.85
CA ALA A 684 -0.09 -30.90 33.99
C ALA A 684 -1.26 -31.88 33.78
N SER A 685 -1.41 -32.88 34.67
CA SER A 685 -2.42 -33.93 34.49
C SER A 685 -3.86 -33.37 34.54
N ALA A 686 -4.11 -32.32 35.28
CA ALA A 686 -5.42 -31.63 35.33
C ALA A 686 -5.77 -30.95 34.01
N PHE A 687 -4.76 -30.51 33.23
CA PHE A 687 -4.91 -29.78 31.99
C PHE A 687 -4.09 -30.42 30.84
N PRO A 688 -4.53 -31.59 30.37
CA PRO A 688 -3.74 -32.36 29.38
C PRO A 688 -3.49 -31.61 28.08
N PHE A 689 -4.37 -30.71 27.68
CA PHE A 689 -4.20 -29.89 26.44
C PHE A 689 -3.19 -28.74 26.57
N ASP A 690 -2.56 -28.57 27.73
CA ASP A 690 -1.38 -27.69 27.88
C ASP A 690 -0.08 -28.40 27.53
N ARG A 691 -0.13 -29.71 27.29
CA ARG A 691 0.95 -30.50 26.69
C ARG A 691 1.00 -30.32 25.18
N PHE A 692 1.99 -30.85 24.53
CA PHE A 692 2.23 -30.68 23.10
C PHE A 692 1.85 -31.93 22.31
N TRP A 693 1.39 -31.72 21.09
CA TRP A 693 1.20 -32.72 20.06
C TRP A 693 1.68 -32.17 18.72
N MET A 694 2.06 -33.04 17.80
CA MET A 694 2.70 -32.65 16.54
C MET A 694 2.17 -33.48 15.35
N GLY A 695 2.24 -32.90 14.17
CA GLY A 695 1.82 -33.46 12.90
C GLY A 695 0.73 -32.61 12.22
N GLY A 696 0.68 -32.65 10.90
CA GLY A 696 -0.26 -31.85 10.11
C GLY A 696 0.05 -30.36 10.12
N VAL A 697 -0.97 -29.52 9.88
CA VAL A 697 -0.83 -28.06 9.74
C VAL A 697 -1.95 -27.27 10.45
N GLN A 698 -3.00 -27.94 10.94
CA GLN A 698 -4.17 -27.27 11.46
C GLN A 698 -4.15 -27.13 12.99
N PHE A 699 -3.58 -28.09 13.69
CA PHE A 699 -3.66 -28.14 15.15
C PHE A 699 -2.33 -28.58 15.77
N GLY A 700 -1.96 -27.98 16.90
CA GLY A 700 -0.74 -28.34 17.63
C GLY A 700 0.52 -27.77 16.97
N GLN A 701 1.60 -28.55 17.00
CA GLN A 701 2.87 -28.16 16.35
C GLN A 701 2.90 -28.71 14.93
N ASN A 702 3.09 -27.81 13.99
CA ASN A 702 3.05 -28.17 12.58
C ASN A 702 4.25 -29.04 12.18
N LEU A 703 3.97 -30.10 11.41
CA LEU A 703 4.95 -30.89 10.69
C LEU A 703 4.31 -31.36 9.38
N ARG A 704 4.67 -30.70 8.29
CA ARG A 704 4.08 -30.95 6.96
C ARG A 704 4.53 -32.32 6.42
N GLY A 705 3.65 -32.99 5.70
CA GLY A 705 3.87 -34.36 5.22
C GLY A 705 3.39 -35.45 6.19
N TYR A 706 2.80 -35.07 7.32
CA TYR A 706 2.28 -35.98 8.34
C TYR A 706 0.82 -35.70 8.65
N ASP A 707 0.09 -36.72 9.11
CA ASP A 707 -1.29 -36.54 9.58
C ASP A 707 -1.32 -35.77 10.89
N GLU A 708 -2.46 -35.15 11.18
CA GLU A 708 -2.67 -34.43 12.44
C GLU A 708 -2.43 -35.35 13.65
N THR A 709 -1.68 -34.89 14.66
CA THR A 709 -1.36 -35.62 15.89
C THR A 709 -0.68 -36.98 15.72
N SER A 710 -0.10 -37.24 14.54
CA SER A 710 0.51 -38.55 14.24
C SER A 710 1.91 -38.74 14.85
N ILE A 711 2.58 -37.64 15.20
CA ILE A 711 3.89 -37.66 15.85
C ILE A 711 3.67 -37.66 17.36
N THR A 712 4.07 -38.75 18.01
CA THR A 712 3.81 -38.94 19.44
C THR A 712 5.13 -39.27 20.19
N PRO A 713 5.17 -39.17 21.52
CA PRO A 713 6.34 -39.61 22.30
C PRO A 713 6.74 -41.07 22.13
N LEU A 714 5.85 -41.90 21.58
CA LEU A 714 6.09 -43.32 21.32
C LEU A 714 6.51 -43.59 19.85
N GLY A 715 6.50 -42.56 19.00
CA GLY A 715 6.81 -42.64 17.58
C GLY A 715 5.67 -42.19 16.68
N TYR A 716 5.72 -42.57 15.41
CA TYR A 716 4.69 -42.28 14.42
C TYR A 716 3.49 -43.24 14.57
N PHE A 717 2.31 -42.69 14.72
CA PHE A 717 1.03 -43.40 14.70
C PHE A 717 0.08 -42.69 13.77
N ALA A 718 -0.28 -43.32 12.68
CA ALA A 718 -1.26 -42.78 11.74
C ALA A 718 -2.58 -42.44 12.45
N GLU A 719 -3.33 -41.50 11.89
CA GLU A 719 -4.62 -41.11 12.40
C GLU A 719 -5.55 -42.33 12.54
N ARG A 720 -6.18 -42.53 13.73
CA ARG A 720 -7.18 -43.56 14.04
C ARG A 720 -6.75 -45.00 13.97
N THR A 721 -5.48 -45.29 13.92
CA THR A 721 -5.03 -46.70 14.15
C THR A 721 -5.15 -47.03 15.63
N GLY A 722 -5.96 -48.06 15.97
CA GLY A 722 -6.09 -48.55 17.35
C GLY A 722 -4.74 -48.94 17.94
N GLY A 723 -4.58 -48.80 19.24
CA GLY A 723 -3.41 -49.27 20.01
C GLY A 723 -2.65 -48.18 20.78
N ILE A 724 -3.05 -46.91 20.67
CA ILE A 724 -2.51 -45.84 21.52
C ILE A 724 -3.65 -44.98 22.07
N SER A 725 -3.63 -44.67 23.36
CA SER A 725 -4.65 -43.80 23.97
C SER A 725 -4.40 -42.36 23.60
N ASP A 726 -5.47 -41.56 23.61
CA ASP A 726 -5.39 -40.11 23.26
C ASP A 726 -4.41 -39.36 24.17
N ILE A 727 -4.30 -39.69 25.46
CA ILE A 727 -3.35 -39.07 26.39
C ILE A 727 -1.88 -39.37 26.05
N ASP A 728 -1.58 -40.54 25.48
CA ASP A 728 -0.22 -40.96 25.11
C ASP A 728 0.27 -40.27 23.82
N ARG A 729 -0.63 -39.63 23.07
CA ARG A 729 -0.27 -38.75 21.92
C ARG A 729 0.34 -37.44 22.36
N LEU A 730 0.18 -37.06 23.64
CA LEU A 730 0.63 -35.79 24.18
C LEU A 730 1.99 -35.93 24.85
N GLY A 731 2.91 -35.02 24.53
CA GLY A 731 4.23 -34.95 25.16
C GLY A 731 4.42 -33.70 26.01
N ASN A 732 5.38 -33.74 26.90
CA ASN A 732 5.74 -32.58 27.72
C ASN A 732 6.89 -31.78 27.14
N ALA A 733 7.48 -32.21 26.02
CA ALA A 733 8.47 -31.43 25.29
C ALA A 733 8.31 -31.62 23.79
N PHE A 734 8.64 -30.58 23.03
CA PHE A 734 8.76 -30.66 21.57
C PHE A 734 9.88 -29.78 21.08
N PHE A 735 10.36 -30.09 19.89
CA PHE A 735 11.25 -29.26 19.10
C PHE A 735 10.92 -29.43 17.64
N SER A 736 10.92 -28.31 16.90
CA SER A 736 10.79 -28.34 15.45
C SER A 736 11.68 -27.28 14.80
N VAL A 737 12.15 -27.60 13.61
CA VAL A 737 12.90 -26.72 12.73
C VAL A 737 12.29 -26.76 11.36
N THR A 738 12.14 -25.58 10.75
CA THR A 738 11.68 -25.39 9.37
C THR A 738 12.70 -24.54 8.64
N ALA A 739 13.23 -25.05 7.54
CA ALA A 739 14.02 -24.27 6.59
C ALA A 739 13.18 -24.03 5.32
N GLU A 740 13.11 -22.78 4.88
CA GLU A 740 12.31 -22.39 3.71
C GLU A 740 13.15 -21.60 2.73
N TYR A 741 13.05 -21.95 1.44
CA TYR A 741 13.44 -21.11 0.32
C TYR A 741 12.17 -20.49 -0.26
N ALA A 742 11.99 -19.19 -0.06
CA ALA A 742 10.76 -18.50 -0.41
C ALA A 742 10.96 -17.61 -1.62
N LEU A 743 10.02 -17.72 -2.56
CA LEU A 743 9.83 -16.85 -3.70
C LEU A 743 8.60 -16.00 -3.45
N ARG A 744 8.78 -14.69 -3.36
CA ARG A 744 7.69 -13.70 -3.20
C ARG A 744 7.46 -13.02 -4.55
N LEU A 745 6.31 -13.32 -5.17
CA LEU A 745 5.93 -12.77 -6.47
C LEU A 745 5.25 -11.41 -6.32
N SER A 746 4.58 -11.20 -5.20
CA SER A 746 3.92 -9.94 -4.84
C SER A 746 3.66 -9.91 -3.33
N GLY A 747 3.12 -8.82 -2.79
CA GLY A 747 2.63 -8.76 -1.41
C GLY A 747 1.47 -9.74 -1.11
N GLN A 748 0.92 -10.40 -2.12
CA GLN A 748 -0.23 -11.30 -1.99
C GLN A 748 0.08 -12.76 -2.35
N ILE A 749 1.18 -13.03 -3.07
CA ILE A 749 1.49 -14.38 -3.59
C ILE A 749 2.89 -14.78 -3.21
N GLY A 750 3.02 -15.95 -2.57
CA GLY A 750 4.30 -16.56 -2.23
C GLY A 750 4.35 -18.06 -2.56
N ILE A 751 5.47 -18.50 -3.04
CA ILE A 751 5.79 -19.92 -3.23
C ILE A 751 6.98 -20.26 -2.35
N SER A 752 7.00 -21.43 -1.73
CA SER A 752 8.13 -21.86 -0.92
C SER A 752 8.49 -23.32 -1.17
N LEU A 753 9.78 -23.61 -1.17
CA LEU A 753 10.32 -24.95 -0.95
C LEU A 753 10.68 -25.05 0.52
N PHE A 754 10.27 -26.10 1.18
CA PHE A 754 10.52 -26.23 2.61
C PHE A 754 11.03 -27.60 3.00
N TYR A 755 11.74 -27.61 4.11
CA TYR A 755 12.15 -28.81 4.85
C TYR A 755 11.80 -28.60 6.31
N ASP A 756 10.98 -29.52 6.84
CA ASP A 756 10.55 -29.54 8.24
C ASP A 756 11.19 -30.75 8.95
N ALA A 757 11.59 -30.52 10.19
CA ALA A 757 11.97 -31.64 11.07
C ALA A 757 11.46 -31.33 12.48
N GLY A 758 10.93 -32.34 13.17
CA GLY A 758 10.41 -32.15 14.52
C GLY A 758 10.06 -33.46 15.23
N ASN A 759 9.91 -33.36 16.54
CA ASN A 759 9.45 -34.46 17.38
C ASN A 759 8.84 -33.95 18.69
N VAL A 760 8.13 -34.86 19.36
CA VAL A 760 7.54 -34.68 20.69
C VAL A 760 8.09 -35.76 21.64
N TRP A 761 8.44 -35.36 22.85
CA TRP A 761 8.98 -36.25 23.86
C TRP A 761 8.10 -36.30 25.10
N ARG A 762 8.11 -37.44 25.81
CA ARG A 762 7.30 -37.63 27.03
C ARG A 762 7.71 -36.67 28.14
N LYS A 763 9.00 -36.39 28.29
CA LYS A 763 9.57 -35.48 29.27
C LYS A 763 10.65 -34.59 28.62
N PRO A 764 10.91 -33.39 29.14
CA PRO A 764 11.99 -32.54 28.62
C PRO A 764 13.37 -33.21 28.66
N GLY A 765 13.63 -34.10 29.66
CA GLY A 765 14.89 -34.85 29.74
C GLY A 765 15.07 -35.95 28.70
N ASP A 766 14.02 -36.33 27.97
CA ASP A 766 14.06 -37.34 26.92
C ASP A 766 14.43 -36.70 25.55
N PHE A 767 14.73 -35.42 25.52
CA PHE A 767 15.06 -34.68 24.28
C PHE A 767 16.24 -35.31 23.57
N ASP A 768 16.05 -35.69 22.30
CA ASP A 768 17.06 -36.28 21.43
C ASP A 768 16.93 -35.67 20.03
N PRO A 769 17.80 -34.72 19.61
CA PRO A 769 17.73 -34.06 18.32
C PRO A 769 18.04 -34.96 17.13
N THR A 770 18.54 -36.20 17.40
CA THR A 770 18.81 -37.16 16.34
C THR A 770 17.57 -37.95 15.93
N ARG A 771 16.52 -37.91 16.76
CA ARG A 771 15.26 -38.63 16.52
C ARG A 771 14.17 -37.68 16.10
N MET A 772 14.33 -37.05 14.93
CA MET A 772 13.31 -36.13 14.39
C MET A 772 12.63 -36.75 13.17
N PHE A 773 11.32 -36.56 13.10
CA PHE A 773 10.53 -36.87 11.92
C PHE A 773 10.70 -35.75 10.91
N ARG A 774 10.87 -36.09 9.61
CA ARG A 774 11.28 -35.18 8.55
C ARG A 774 10.22 -35.11 7.45
N GLY A 775 9.97 -33.91 6.96
CA GLY A 775 9.10 -33.65 5.82
C GLY A 775 9.72 -32.64 4.89
N ALA A 776 9.45 -32.74 3.60
CA ALA A 776 9.85 -31.72 2.63
C ALA A 776 8.76 -31.53 1.57
N GLY A 777 8.67 -30.36 0.99
CA GLY A 777 7.64 -30.09 0.00
C GLY A 777 7.65 -28.70 -0.59
N VAL A 778 6.55 -28.39 -1.27
CA VAL A 778 6.29 -27.11 -1.92
C VAL A 778 5.04 -26.51 -1.30
N GLY A 779 5.11 -25.22 -0.99
CA GLY A 779 3.98 -24.44 -0.47
C GLY A 779 3.61 -23.31 -1.41
N LEU A 780 2.32 -23.08 -1.60
CA LEU A 780 1.74 -21.92 -2.23
C LEU A 780 0.94 -21.14 -1.19
N SER A 781 1.20 -19.85 -1.06
CA SER A 781 0.50 -18.96 -0.14
C SER A 781 -0.10 -17.78 -0.88
N LEU A 782 -1.37 -17.49 -0.61
CA LEU A 782 -2.15 -16.43 -1.24
C LEU A 782 -2.84 -15.59 -0.18
N VAL A 783 -2.81 -14.27 -0.31
CA VAL A 783 -3.67 -13.37 0.48
C VAL A 783 -4.91 -13.08 -0.32
N THR A 784 -6.05 -13.44 0.24
CA THR A 784 -7.36 -13.20 -0.37
C THR A 784 -8.16 -12.22 0.47
N PRO A 785 -9.25 -11.63 -0.04
CA PRO A 785 -10.15 -10.81 0.77
C PRO A 785 -10.74 -11.53 1.99
N PHE A 786 -10.72 -12.87 1.98
CA PHE A 786 -11.19 -13.73 3.09
C PHE A 786 -10.07 -14.13 4.06
N GLY A 787 -8.86 -13.60 3.87
CA GLY A 787 -7.67 -13.91 4.65
C GLY A 787 -6.64 -14.74 3.87
N PRO A 788 -5.47 -15.00 4.51
CA PRO A 788 -4.42 -15.81 3.90
C PRO A 788 -4.82 -17.28 3.77
N ILE A 789 -4.51 -17.87 2.61
CA ILE A 789 -4.74 -19.27 2.27
C ILE A 789 -3.41 -19.90 1.85
N GLY A 790 -3.13 -21.12 2.31
CA GLY A 790 -1.96 -21.90 1.93
C GLY A 790 -2.30 -23.31 1.50
N LEU A 791 -1.60 -23.77 0.50
CA LEU A 791 -1.60 -25.14 0.02
C LEU A 791 -0.17 -25.67 0.09
N ASP A 792 0.07 -26.70 0.91
CA ASP A 792 1.37 -27.34 1.02
C ASP A 792 1.28 -28.79 0.52
N TYR A 793 2.12 -29.15 -0.43
CA TYR A 793 2.25 -30.53 -0.90
C TYR A 793 3.58 -31.08 -0.40
N ALA A 794 3.52 -31.99 0.57
CA ALA A 794 4.65 -32.41 1.38
C ALA A 794 4.81 -33.92 1.43
N TYR A 795 6.08 -34.37 1.41
CA TYR A 795 6.47 -35.75 1.54
C TYR A 795 6.96 -36.02 2.97
N GLY A 796 6.34 -36.97 3.67
CA GLY A 796 6.78 -37.43 4.98
C GLY A 796 7.74 -38.65 4.84
N PHE A 797 8.99 -38.45 5.24
CA PHE A 797 10.05 -39.45 5.05
C PHE A 797 9.98 -40.63 6.06
N ASP A 798 9.57 -40.34 7.27
CA ASP A 798 9.68 -41.28 8.41
C ASP A 798 8.32 -41.87 8.82
N LYS A 799 7.35 -41.89 7.91
CA LYS A 799 6.06 -42.59 8.06
C LYS A 799 6.29 -44.10 7.90
N THR A 800 5.38 -44.87 8.46
CA THR A 800 5.34 -46.32 8.19
C THR A 800 5.29 -46.63 6.69
N THR A 801 4.51 -45.83 5.95
CA THR A 801 4.49 -45.82 4.49
C THR A 801 4.79 -44.39 4.05
N PRO A 802 6.04 -44.09 3.65
CA PRO A 802 6.42 -42.76 3.16
C PRO A 802 5.54 -42.31 1.97
N GLY A 803 5.17 -41.07 1.92
CA GLY A 803 4.31 -40.60 0.84
C GLY A 803 3.97 -39.11 0.90
N TRP A 804 3.42 -38.64 -0.20
CA TRP A 804 2.97 -37.26 -0.37
C TRP A 804 1.62 -37.03 0.30
N GLN A 805 1.45 -35.82 0.85
CA GLN A 805 0.23 -35.37 1.49
C GLN A 805 -0.04 -33.92 1.13
N LEU A 806 -1.30 -33.59 0.79
CA LEU A 806 -1.75 -32.24 0.56
C LEU A 806 -2.30 -31.67 1.86
N HIS A 807 -1.78 -30.51 2.25
CA HIS A 807 -2.28 -29.76 3.41
C HIS A 807 -2.90 -28.45 2.95
N PHE A 808 -4.03 -28.12 3.54
CA PHE A 808 -4.71 -26.84 3.34
C PHE A 808 -4.64 -26.02 4.63
N ARG A 809 -4.18 -24.78 4.52
CA ARG A 809 -4.13 -23.81 5.63
C ARG A 809 -5.02 -22.61 5.31
N MET A 810 -5.71 -22.07 6.29
CA MET A 810 -6.51 -20.86 6.15
C MET A 810 -6.50 -20.09 7.47
N GLY A 811 -6.34 -18.75 7.38
CA GLY A 811 -6.39 -17.87 8.53
C GLY A 811 -5.04 -17.29 8.94
N PRO A 812 -4.99 -16.51 10.03
CA PRO A 812 -3.81 -15.74 10.44
C PRO A 812 -2.65 -16.58 11.01
N GLY A 813 -2.76 -17.89 11.06
CA GLY A 813 -1.76 -18.82 11.61
C GLY A 813 -0.76 -19.34 10.58
N PHE A 814 -0.43 -18.54 9.55
CA PHE A 814 0.55 -18.88 8.52
C PHE A 814 1.96 -18.97 9.04
#